data_f76ec33222f37d94a49276cc9833981d
#
_entry.id   f76ec33222f37d94a49276cc9833981d
#
_cell.length_a   1.000
_cell.length_b   1.000
_cell.length_c   1.000
_cell.angle_alpha   90.00
_cell.angle_beta   90.00
_cell.angle_gamma   90.00
#
_symmetry.space_group_name_H-M   'P 1'
#
loop_
_entity.id
_entity.type
_entity.pdbx_description
1 polymer ?
#
loop_
_entity_poly.entity_id
_entity_poly.type
_entity_poly.pdbx_seq_one_letter_code
_entity_poly.pdbx_strand_id
1 'polypeptide(L)'
;MKYFFRFLKNNPLYAVINVVGLALSLMFVILIGDYTYRQFSIDKWHRNHERIYVLGTENRNSLMSWPDCAHSLKDRYPEVEDVCCVYMHNGKIKHEDKVYEESQGDNAGNIMLADSNFFRFFDFKMIDGDRETALDSPEKCVVTESLAKALFPDGNALGQPLQIEGTRYVFVSDDNGDPYDSSLVYTVSGVIKDLDKTVFLNETAVIANFERAPQVLGYRLRNDLMASGPLGSTLSFLMLRPGASLEDKIEDLTSYCIESIPVFNFYGNTKAAIIPLDDLMFAPQNTGAGLQTGDKSLLGILLAVVMAILMFAVTNYINLTVANTGFRAKEMATRRLLGSDGLGISLELIGESTLMVFISFIIGGALALLLEDKMAVLFKGKIDILKDINFSTVSVSLVFIILTGVISGIMPTVSLSRYKPIDVVKGSFRYHSKMVLSRIFIILQNVITMTMMTATLTILLQMSHLVKAPLGYNTENIYRVSSDNPEVLRNALKSQPFIQGIGSFSGTSLDGNYCSMSTRKDKDNNNLLVYLTTWDKEFIDIMGINLVKDNHLSGDVKYINEELAGKLSLGDGESEVTWGDGSVTQVAGVFSNFHMTNILDPYQPFMITVKDTDEIEDPNFMVKTDGSPDSRKKLCDLIKEVDGTTEDLDWKLQSVDDNIKASLNEEKNTMRIVSIFTGVAVLISILGFIGMSLFFIRQRKKEIGVRRIMGSTTNEVLSLLLTKFCAPLLVSFIFAVPLSWFIMDKWLESFSYRIGLSPWIFIASGAVSLLIAVVSIFFQTLHAAHSNPADAIRAE
;
A
#
# COMPACT_ATOMS: atom_id res chain seq x y z
N MET A 1 23.68 -29.25 25.41
CA MET A 1 22.90 -28.12 25.96
C MET A 1 23.60 -27.34 27.10
N LYS A 2 24.02 -27.99 28.25
CA LYS A 2 24.73 -27.26 29.36
C LYS A 2 25.97 -26.52 28.88
N TYR A 3 26.75 -27.11 27.97
CA TYR A 3 27.96 -26.50 27.40
C TYR A 3 27.67 -25.31 26.51
N PHE A 4 26.57 -25.36 25.74
CA PHE A 4 26.11 -24.26 24.92
C PHE A 4 25.77 -23.01 25.75
N PHE A 5 24.96 -23.17 26.80
CA PHE A 5 24.64 -22.05 27.70
C PHE A 5 25.89 -21.47 28.40
N ARG A 6 26.84 -22.35 28.80
CA ARG A 6 28.11 -21.89 29.34
C ARG A 6 28.97 -21.14 28.32
N PHE A 7 28.94 -21.57 27.03
CA PHE A 7 29.62 -20.90 25.94
C PHE A 7 28.99 -19.51 25.70
N LEU A 8 27.66 -19.38 25.67
CA LEU A 8 26.95 -18.12 25.52
C LEU A 8 27.28 -17.18 26.69
N LYS A 9 27.26 -17.66 27.91
CA LYS A 9 27.61 -16.90 29.13
C LYS A 9 29.05 -16.35 29.07
N ASN A 10 29.96 -17.13 28.54
CA ASN A 10 31.38 -16.72 28.40
C ASN A 10 31.65 -15.83 27.17
N ASN A 11 30.69 -15.75 26.22
CA ASN A 11 30.76 -14.92 25.02
C ASN A 11 29.50 -14.09 24.86
N PRO A 12 29.20 -13.17 25.79
CA PRO A 12 27.90 -12.45 25.80
C PRO A 12 27.70 -11.61 24.55
N LEU A 13 28.74 -10.98 24.02
CA LEU A 13 28.64 -10.17 22.82
C LEU A 13 28.27 -10.98 21.57
N TYR A 14 28.82 -12.21 21.43
CA TYR A 14 28.42 -13.15 20.40
C TYR A 14 26.93 -13.53 20.52
N ALA A 15 26.48 -13.82 21.74
CA ALA A 15 25.09 -14.17 22.00
C ALA A 15 24.15 -13.01 21.65
N VAL A 16 24.45 -11.80 22.13
CA VAL A 16 23.65 -10.59 21.89
C VAL A 16 23.55 -10.28 20.39
N ILE A 17 24.66 -10.23 19.66
CA ILE A 17 24.68 -9.90 18.23
C ILE A 17 23.82 -10.90 17.44
N ASN A 18 23.95 -12.20 17.72
CA ASN A 18 23.18 -13.22 17.02
C ASN A 18 21.68 -13.17 17.36
N VAL A 19 21.35 -13.07 18.66
CA VAL A 19 19.95 -13.03 19.09
C VAL A 19 19.26 -11.77 18.58
N VAL A 20 19.90 -10.60 18.73
CA VAL A 20 19.31 -9.32 18.26
C VAL A 20 19.15 -9.31 16.73
N GLY A 21 20.19 -9.74 15.99
CA GLY A 21 20.12 -9.76 14.53
C GLY A 21 19.03 -10.71 14.00
N LEU A 22 18.92 -11.91 14.59
CA LEU A 22 17.87 -12.86 14.24
C LEU A 22 16.48 -12.38 14.71
N ALA A 23 16.37 -11.83 15.93
CA ALA A 23 15.09 -11.35 16.47
C ALA A 23 14.49 -10.22 15.67
N LEU A 24 15.31 -9.23 15.26
CA LEU A 24 14.87 -8.15 14.38
C LEU A 24 14.36 -8.67 13.03
N SER A 25 15.07 -9.64 12.44
CA SER A 25 14.64 -10.22 11.16
C SER A 25 13.37 -11.04 11.32
N LEU A 26 13.28 -11.87 12.38
CA LEU A 26 12.13 -12.71 12.65
C LEU A 26 10.88 -11.91 13.05
N MET A 27 11.04 -10.75 13.68
CA MET A 27 9.98 -9.79 13.93
C MET A 27 9.27 -9.40 12.63
N PHE A 28 10.05 -9.01 11.59
CA PHE A 28 9.47 -8.67 10.30
C PHE A 28 8.90 -9.89 9.55
N VAL A 29 9.51 -11.07 9.70
CA VAL A 29 8.94 -12.32 9.16
C VAL A 29 7.56 -12.59 9.76
N ILE A 30 7.38 -12.38 11.06
CA ILE A 30 6.09 -12.57 11.74
C ILE A 30 5.08 -11.52 11.27
N LEU A 31 5.43 -10.23 11.28
CA LEU A 31 4.54 -9.13 10.87
C LEU A 31 4.09 -9.26 9.41
N ILE A 32 5.03 -9.50 8.49
CA ILE A 32 4.70 -9.64 7.06
C ILE A 32 4.03 -10.98 6.79
N GLY A 33 4.39 -12.01 7.54
CA GLY A 33 3.75 -13.32 7.47
C GLY A 33 2.28 -13.26 7.87
N ASP A 34 1.95 -12.57 8.96
CA ASP A 34 0.57 -12.35 9.42
C ASP A 34 -0.21 -11.49 8.42
N TYR A 35 0.36 -10.36 8.01
CA TYR A 35 -0.23 -9.50 6.98
C TYR A 35 -0.54 -10.29 5.69
N THR A 36 0.44 -11.06 5.19
CA THR A 36 0.28 -11.89 3.99
C THR A 36 -0.80 -12.95 4.17
N TYR A 37 -0.80 -13.64 5.31
CA TYR A 37 -1.80 -14.64 5.65
C TYR A 37 -3.21 -14.04 5.64
N ARG A 38 -3.40 -12.86 6.25
CA ARG A 38 -4.68 -12.15 6.25
C ARG A 38 -5.13 -11.79 4.85
N GLN A 39 -4.24 -11.19 4.04
CA GLN A 39 -4.56 -10.79 2.66
C GLN A 39 -5.01 -11.97 1.78
N PHE A 40 -4.37 -13.14 1.91
CA PHE A 40 -4.73 -14.33 1.13
C PHE A 40 -5.85 -15.17 1.74
N SER A 41 -6.27 -14.90 2.97
CA SER A 41 -7.35 -15.62 3.64
C SER A 41 -8.69 -14.85 3.65
N ILE A 42 -8.72 -13.67 3.03
CA ILE A 42 -9.92 -12.85 2.90
C ILE A 42 -11.03 -13.66 2.22
N ASP A 43 -12.21 -13.65 2.83
CA ASP A 43 -13.47 -14.29 2.41
C ASP A 43 -13.43 -15.82 2.20
N LYS A 44 -12.26 -16.47 2.26
CA LYS A 44 -12.12 -17.94 2.08
C LYS A 44 -12.74 -18.76 3.20
N TRP A 45 -13.21 -18.13 4.25
CA TRP A 45 -13.91 -18.77 5.36
C TRP A 45 -15.42 -18.90 5.15
N HIS A 46 -16.00 -18.25 4.13
CA HIS A 46 -17.39 -18.45 3.73
C HIS A 46 -17.57 -19.79 3.06
N ARG A 47 -18.65 -20.51 3.39
CA ARG A 47 -18.93 -21.86 2.85
C ARG A 47 -19.04 -21.91 1.34
N ASN A 48 -19.53 -20.85 0.74
CA ASN A 48 -19.81 -20.77 -0.70
C ASN A 48 -18.79 -19.91 -1.46
N HIS A 49 -17.66 -19.54 -0.84
CA HIS A 49 -16.70 -18.60 -1.43
C HIS A 49 -16.26 -18.95 -2.86
N GLU A 50 -16.02 -20.26 -3.15
CA GLU A 50 -15.64 -20.74 -4.50
C GLU A 50 -16.72 -20.57 -5.56
N ARG A 51 -17.98 -20.30 -5.15
CA ARG A 51 -19.14 -20.19 -6.01
C ARG A 51 -19.67 -18.77 -6.14
N ILE A 52 -19.10 -17.84 -5.37
CA ILE A 52 -19.50 -16.43 -5.38
C ILE A 52 -18.56 -15.66 -6.31
N TYR A 53 -19.18 -14.93 -7.22
CA TYR A 53 -18.51 -14.07 -8.18
C TYR A 53 -19.12 -12.67 -8.14
N VAL A 54 -18.34 -11.66 -8.56
CA VAL A 54 -18.83 -10.29 -8.67
C VAL A 54 -18.86 -9.88 -10.13
N LEU A 55 -19.96 -9.25 -10.55
CA LEU A 55 -20.07 -8.69 -11.89
C LEU A 55 -19.23 -7.41 -11.99
N GLY A 56 -18.41 -7.34 -13.02
CA GLY A 56 -17.56 -6.20 -13.31
C GLY A 56 -17.28 -6.02 -14.79
N THR A 57 -16.31 -5.19 -15.11
CA THR A 57 -15.88 -4.90 -16.47
C THR A 57 -14.38 -5.18 -16.65
N GLU A 58 -14.00 -5.82 -17.75
CA GLU A 58 -12.60 -6.16 -18.05
C GLU A 58 -11.79 -4.90 -18.43
N ASN A 59 -12.28 -4.11 -19.38
CA ASN A 59 -11.52 -3.02 -19.99
C ASN A 59 -11.41 -1.75 -19.13
N ARG A 60 -12.14 -1.71 -18.01
CA ARG A 60 -12.27 -0.51 -17.17
C ARG A 60 -11.92 -0.71 -15.72
N ASN A 61 -11.62 -1.93 -15.35
CA ASN A 61 -11.33 -2.25 -13.97
C ASN A 61 -12.40 -1.66 -13.01
N SER A 62 -13.71 -1.93 -13.29
CA SER A 62 -14.83 -1.43 -12.51
C SER A 62 -15.78 -2.55 -12.12
N LEU A 63 -16.33 -2.47 -10.92
CA LEU A 63 -17.40 -3.34 -10.40
C LEU A 63 -18.78 -2.68 -10.58
N MET A 64 -19.06 -2.14 -11.74
CA MET A 64 -20.33 -1.47 -12.02
C MET A 64 -21.45 -2.47 -12.24
N SER A 65 -22.57 -2.27 -11.56
CA SER A 65 -23.78 -3.03 -11.80
C SER A 65 -25.03 -2.23 -11.42
N TRP A 66 -26.15 -2.64 -12.01
CA TRP A 66 -27.47 -2.14 -11.67
C TRP A 66 -28.27 -3.27 -11.02
N PRO A 67 -28.97 -3.05 -9.89
CA PRO A 67 -29.67 -4.09 -9.18
C PRO A 67 -30.68 -4.85 -10.05
N ASP A 68 -31.52 -4.14 -10.83
CA ASP A 68 -32.52 -4.77 -11.70
C ASP A 68 -31.89 -5.66 -12.76
N CYS A 69 -30.77 -5.22 -13.37
CA CYS A 69 -30.02 -6.05 -14.32
C CYS A 69 -29.44 -7.28 -13.63
N ALA A 70 -28.83 -7.09 -12.47
CA ALA A 70 -28.21 -8.19 -11.74
C ALA A 70 -29.22 -9.24 -11.30
N HIS A 71 -30.37 -8.85 -10.74
CA HIS A 71 -31.43 -9.78 -10.36
C HIS A 71 -31.99 -10.56 -11.55
N SER A 72 -32.10 -9.92 -12.73
CA SER A 72 -32.56 -10.58 -13.96
C SER A 72 -31.62 -11.66 -14.47
N LEU A 73 -30.32 -11.64 -14.06
CA LEU A 73 -29.35 -12.69 -14.42
C LEU A 73 -29.75 -14.06 -13.90
N LYS A 74 -30.48 -14.14 -12.78
CA LYS A 74 -30.97 -15.39 -12.20
C LYS A 74 -32.00 -16.06 -13.12
N ASP A 75 -32.83 -15.27 -13.77
CA ASP A 75 -33.87 -15.79 -14.69
C ASP A 75 -33.27 -16.11 -16.07
N ARG A 76 -32.26 -15.35 -16.48
CA ARG A 76 -31.62 -15.51 -17.79
C ARG A 76 -30.64 -16.67 -17.86
N TYR A 77 -29.84 -16.86 -16.79
CA TYR A 77 -28.76 -17.84 -16.75
C TYR A 77 -29.06 -18.95 -15.74
N PRO A 78 -29.34 -20.19 -16.20
CA PRO A 78 -29.60 -21.32 -15.31
C PRO A 78 -28.42 -21.65 -14.36
N GLU A 79 -27.22 -21.23 -14.72
CA GLU A 79 -25.98 -21.36 -13.94
C GLU A 79 -26.01 -20.51 -12.67
N VAL A 80 -26.74 -19.40 -12.67
CA VAL A 80 -26.89 -18.50 -11.53
C VAL A 80 -27.96 -19.08 -10.58
N GLU A 81 -27.52 -19.39 -9.36
CA GLU A 81 -28.42 -19.88 -8.31
C GLU A 81 -29.14 -18.72 -7.63
N ASP A 82 -28.38 -17.66 -7.30
CA ASP A 82 -28.91 -16.47 -6.63
C ASP A 82 -28.07 -15.24 -6.89
N VAL A 83 -28.61 -14.05 -6.61
CA VAL A 83 -27.96 -12.76 -6.76
C VAL A 83 -28.16 -11.96 -5.48
N CYS A 84 -27.11 -11.24 -5.05
CA CYS A 84 -27.14 -10.34 -3.90
C CYS A 84 -26.50 -9.01 -4.27
N CYS A 85 -27.25 -7.94 -4.20
CA CYS A 85 -26.79 -6.58 -4.41
C CYS A 85 -26.36 -5.94 -3.09
N VAL A 86 -25.24 -5.22 -3.14
CA VAL A 86 -24.68 -4.52 -1.98
C VAL A 86 -24.27 -3.11 -2.41
N TYR A 87 -24.54 -2.14 -1.56
CA TYR A 87 -24.10 -0.76 -1.74
C TYR A 87 -23.44 -0.24 -0.46
N MET A 88 -22.24 0.31 -0.59
CA MET A 88 -21.51 0.91 0.52
C MET A 88 -21.82 2.41 0.58
N HIS A 89 -22.17 2.91 1.76
CA HIS A 89 -22.58 4.30 1.97
C HIS A 89 -21.96 4.88 3.24
N ASN A 90 -21.75 6.19 3.24
CA ASN A 90 -21.37 6.95 4.42
C ASN A 90 -22.59 7.70 4.97
N GLY A 91 -22.78 7.61 6.27
CA GLY A 91 -23.89 8.32 6.90
C GLY A 91 -23.74 8.39 8.43
N LYS A 92 -24.56 9.25 9.03
CA LYS A 92 -24.64 9.34 10.49
C LYS A 92 -25.59 8.27 11.01
N ILE A 93 -25.16 7.57 12.05
CA ILE A 93 -25.96 6.54 12.73
C ILE A 93 -26.33 7.10 14.10
N LYS A 94 -27.62 7.16 14.40
CA LYS A 94 -28.15 7.74 15.64
C LYS A 94 -29.07 6.77 16.38
N HIS A 95 -28.98 6.80 17.70
CA HIS A 95 -29.97 6.19 18.59
C HIS A 95 -30.22 7.14 19.75
N GLU A 96 -31.44 7.67 19.85
CA GLU A 96 -31.80 8.74 20.78
C GLU A 96 -30.83 9.95 20.63
N ASP A 97 -30.19 10.37 21.71
CA ASP A 97 -29.24 11.49 21.72
C ASP A 97 -27.80 11.08 21.36
N LYS A 98 -27.54 9.78 21.13
CA LYS A 98 -26.20 9.27 20.77
C LYS A 98 -26.02 9.25 19.26
N VAL A 99 -24.91 9.82 18.82
CA VAL A 99 -24.49 9.81 17.43
C VAL A 99 -23.22 9.00 17.30
N TYR A 100 -23.19 8.10 16.35
CA TYR A 100 -22.01 7.36 15.96
C TYR A 100 -21.56 7.86 14.60
N GLU A 101 -20.42 8.56 14.61
CA GLU A 101 -19.73 9.03 13.40
C GLU A 101 -18.34 8.41 13.42
N GLU A 102 -18.13 7.36 12.66
CA GLU A 102 -16.81 6.81 12.43
C GLU A 102 -16.52 6.92 10.95
N SER A 103 -15.99 8.06 10.52
CA SER A 103 -15.41 8.22 9.21
C SER A 103 -14.21 9.15 9.27
N GLN A 104 -13.02 8.57 9.23
CA GLN A 104 -11.79 9.29 8.93
C GLN A 104 -11.25 8.74 7.60
N GLY A 105 -11.77 9.24 6.49
CA GLY A 105 -11.25 8.90 5.16
C GLY A 105 -12.29 9.05 4.05
N ASP A 106 -11.86 9.45 2.87
CA ASP A 106 -12.68 9.73 1.69
C ASP A 106 -13.47 8.52 1.13
N ASN A 107 -13.24 7.29 1.64
CA ASN A 107 -13.82 6.05 1.15
C ASN A 107 -14.40 5.14 2.26
N ALA A 108 -14.67 5.64 3.44
CA ALA A 108 -15.17 4.81 4.53
C ALA A 108 -16.69 4.64 4.44
N GLY A 109 -17.15 3.46 4.03
CA GLY A 109 -18.57 3.06 4.07
C GLY A 109 -18.92 2.46 5.43
N ASN A 110 -19.42 3.27 6.35
CA ASN A 110 -19.87 2.77 7.66
C ASN A 110 -21.26 2.12 7.62
N ILE A 111 -21.98 2.28 6.51
CA ILE A 111 -23.29 1.70 6.26
C ILE A 111 -23.23 0.84 5.01
N MET A 112 -23.70 -0.39 5.11
CA MET A 112 -23.88 -1.29 3.99
C MET A 112 -25.37 -1.49 3.76
N LEU A 113 -25.86 -1.20 2.56
CA LEU A 113 -27.19 -1.60 2.14
C LEU A 113 -27.09 -2.91 1.37
N ALA A 114 -27.78 -3.94 1.79
CA ALA A 114 -27.69 -5.29 1.24
C ALA A 114 -29.05 -5.95 1.05
N ASP A 115 -29.17 -6.78 0.03
CA ASP A 115 -30.36 -7.58 -0.21
C ASP A 115 -30.69 -8.51 0.96
N SER A 116 -31.96 -8.90 1.08
CA SER A 116 -32.46 -9.75 2.17
C SER A 116 -31.73 -11.11 2.27
N ASN A 117 -31.18 -11.60 1.17
CA ASN A 117 -30.43 -12.85 1.09
C ASN A 117 -28.92 -12.74 1.40
N PHE A 118 -28.43 -11.56 1.84
CA PHE A 118 -27.01 -11.30 2.12
C PHE A 118 -26.37 -12.37 3.02
N PHE A 119 -27.03 -12.74 4.10
CA PHE A 119 -26.51 -13.75 5.02
C PHE A 119 -26.55 -15.18 4.45
N ARG A 120 -27.19 -15.42 3.32
CA ARG A 120 -27.12 -16.67 2.56
C ARG A 120 -25.80 -16.75 1.77
N PHE A 121 -25.31 -15.60 1.29
CA PHE A 121 -24.01 -15.49 0.59
C PHE A 121 -22.84 -15.53 1.57
N PHE A 122 -22.93 -14.73 2.65
CA PHE A 122 -21.83 -14.45 3.55
C PHE A 122 -22.08 -15.01 4.96
N ASP A 123 -21.16 -15.83 5.47
CA ASP A 123 -21.30 -16.56 6.73
C ASP A 123 -20.87 -15.76 7.96
N PHE A 124 -21.17 -14.44 8.02
CA PHE A 124 -20.86 -13.63 9.20
C PHE A 124 -21.49 -14.22 10.46
N LYS A 125 -20.70 -14.22 11.55
CA LYS A 125 -21.12 -14.82 12.82
C LYS A 125 -22.15 -13.94 13.53
N MET A 126 -23.40 -14.38 13.56
CA MET A 126 -24.47 -13.77 14.36
C MET A 126 -24.19 -14.01 15.85
N ILE A 127 -24.20 -12.94 16.64
CA ILE A 127 -24.06 -12.96 18.11
C ILE A 127 -25.45 -13.04 18.71
N ASP A 128 -26.39 -12.25 18.18
CA ASP A 128 -27.78 -12.19 18.61
C ASP A 128 -28.70 -11.99 17.41
N GLY A 129 -29.92 -12.48 17.45
CA GLY A 129 -30.86 -12.48 16.32
C GLY A 129 -30.78 -13.75 15.49
N ASP A 130 -31.65 -13.84 14.46
CA ASP A 130 -31.74 -14.96 13.53
C ASP A 130 -31.21 -14.56 12.14
N ARG A 131 -30.31 -15.35 11.63
CA ARG A 131 -29.65 -15.15 10.35
C ARG A 131 -30.59 -15.12 9.15
N GLU A 132 -31.62 -15.96 9.16
CA GLU A 132 -32.56 -16.10 8.02
C GLU A 132 -33.56 -14.95 7.94
N THR A 133 -33.86 -14.33 9.08
CA THR A 133 -34.87 -13.29 9.20
C THR A 133 -34.27 -11.90 9.47
N ALA A 134 -32.94 -11.80 9.52
CA ALA A 134 -32.26 -10.58 9.92
C ALA A 134 -32.51 -9.39 8.96
N LEU A 135 -32.68 -9.65 7.66
CA LEU A 135 -32.91 -8.62 6.63
C LEU A 135 -34.17 -8.92 5.80
N ASP A 136 -35.16 -9.70 6.32
CA ASP A 136 -36.35 -10.13 5.58
C ASP A 136 -37.40 -9.02 5.39
N SER A 137 -37.21 -7.86 5.97
CA SER A 137 -38.11 -6.69 5.86
C SER A 137 -37.31 -5.42 5.59
N PRO A 138 -37.84 -4.50 4.77
CA PRO A 138 -37.17 -3.23 4.45
C PRO A 138 -36.79 -2.38 5.67
N GLU A 139 -37.46 -2.57 6.80
CA GLU A 139 -37.23 -1.79 8.02
C GLU A 139 -36.16 -2.41 8.97
N LYS A 140 -35.57 -3.53 8.56
CA LYS A 140 -34.60 -4.25 9.40
C LYS A 140 -33.16 -3.88 9.09
N CYS A 141 -32.36 -3.84 10.13
CA CYS A 141 -30.91 -3.75 10.01
C CYS A 141 -30.20 -4.64 11.02
N VAL A 142 -28.97 -4.98 10.70
CA VAL A 142 -28.03 -5.71 11.56
C VAL A 142 -26.89 -4.78 11.93
N VAL A 143 -26.47 -4.79 13.18
CA VAL A 143 -25.38 -3.95 13.68
C VAL A 143 -24.18 -4.81 14.08
N THR A 144 -22.99 -4.21 14.02
CA THR A 144 -21.78 -4.88 14.53
C THR A 144 -21.73 -4.87 16.05
N GLU A 145 -20.92 -5.76 16.63
CA GLU A 145 -20.73 -5.86 18.08
C GLU A 145 -20.18 -4.54 18.69
N SER A 146 -19.27 -3.89 17.98
CA SER A 146 -18.69 -2.59 18.41
C SER A 146 -19.75 -1.49 18.41
N LEU A 147 -20.56 -1.37 17.37
CA LEU A 147 -21.66 -0.40 17.32
C LEU A 147 -22.71 -0.70 18.40
N ALA A 148 -23.09 -1.99 18.55
CA ALA A 148 -24.05 -2.38 19.58
C ALA A 148 -23.60 -1.98 20.98
N LYS A 149 -22.32 -2.18 21.33
CA LYS A 149 -21.76 -1.75 22.62
C LYS A 149 -21.71 -0.23 22.78
N ALA A 150 -21.45 0.52 21.70
CA ALA A 150 -21.37 1.97 21.73
C ALA A 150 -22.75 2.63 21.96
N LEU A 151 -23.76 2.19 21.22
CA LEU A 151 -25.10 2.79 21.27
C LEU A 151 -25.98 2.17 22.36
N PHE A 152 -25.84 0.86 22.63
CA PHE A 152 -26.67 0.08 23.55
C PHE A 152 -25.84 -0.53 24.69
N PRO A 153 -25.27 0.28 25.61
CA PRO A 153 -24.39 -0.21 26.66
C PRO A 153 -25.04 -1.20 27.62
N ASP A 154 -26.40 -1.19 27.71
CA ASP A 154 -27.20 -2.13 28.55
C ASP A 154 -27.33 -3.51 27.89
N GLY A 155 -26.75 -3.73 26.70
CA GLY A 155 -26.69 -5.01 26.00
C GLY A 155 -28.00 -5.42 25.31
N ASN A 156 -29.02 -4.58 25.24
CA ASN A 156 -30.32 -4.88 24.60
C ASN A 156 -30.46 -4.10 23.29
N ALA A 157 -29.72 -4.51 22.25
CA ALA A 157 -29.79 -3.89 20.93
C ALA A 157 -30.97 -4.37 20.10
N LEU A 158 -31.40 -5.65 20.25
CA LEU A 158 -32.46 -6.23 19.44
C LEU A 158 -33.81 -5.51 19.66
N GLY A 159 -34.50 -5.24 18.53
CA GLY A 159 -35.80 -4.56 18.54
C GLY A 159 -35.71 -3.04 18.76
N GLN A 160 -34.52 -2.49 18.99
CA GLN A 160 -34.34 -1.04 19.20
C GLN A 160 -34.34 -0.29 17.87
N PRO A 161 -34.91 0.94 17.84
CA PRO A 161 -34.85 1.79 16.67
C PRO A 161 -33.46 2.35 16.45
N LEU A 162 -33.00 2.37 15.21
CA LEU A 162 -31.75 2.95 14.77
C LEU A 162 -32.04 3.92 13.62
N GLN A 163 -31.67 5.16 13.77
CA GLN A 163 -31.80 6.18 12.74
C GLN A 163 -30.53 6.23 11.90
N ILE A 164 -30.70 6.11 10.59
CA ILE A 164 -29.65 6.24 9.60
C ILE A 164 -29.92 7.51 8.79
N GLU A 165 -29.00 8.45 8.82
CA GLU A 165 -29.02 9.64 7.99
C GLU A 165 -28.06 9.43 6.81
N GLY A 166 -28.60 9.45 5.59
CA GLY A 166 -27.81 9.38 4.37
C GLY A 166 -27.22 10.74 3.97
N THR A 167 -26.35 10.72 2.98
CA THR A 167 -25.81 11.95 2.38
C THR A 167 -26.89 12.57 1.49
N ARG A 168 -27.22 13.83 1.71
CA ARG A 168 -28.11 14.58 0.81
C ARG A 168 -27.38 14.84 -0.51
N TYR A 169 -27.80 14.18 -1.57
CA TYR A 169 -27.47 14.64 -2.92
C TYR A 169 -28.47 15.71 -3.33
N VAL A 170 -28.00 16.94 -3.53
CA VAL A 170 -28.80 18.15 -3.79
C VAL A 170 -29.63 18.09 -5.10
N PHE A 171 -29.47 17.05 -5.92
CA PHE A 171 -30.04 16.96 -7.26
C PHE A 171 -31.33 16.13 -7.38
N VAL A 172 -31.86 15.61 -6.27
CA VAL A 172 -33.06 14.76 -6.32
C VAL A 172 -34.12 15.28 -5.37
N SER A 173 -35.13 15.81 -5.94
CA SER A 173 -36.41 16.14 -5.28
C SER A 173 -37.45 15.02 -5.52
N ASP A 174 -38.41 14.94 -4.64
CA ASP A 174 -39.60 14.11 -4.84
C ASP A 174 -40.46 14.63 -6.02
N ASP A 175 -41.58 13.94 -6.32
CA ASP A 175 -42.47 14.35 -7.40
C ASP A 175 -43.07 15.76 -7.20
N ASN A 176 -42.92 16.36 -6.00
CA ASN A 176 -43.41 17.71 -5.66
C ASN A 176 -42.28 18.77 -5.67
N GLY A 177 -41.02 18.37 -5.88
CA GLY A 177 -39.87 19.25 -5.85
C GLY A 177 -39.26 19.44 -4.47
N ASP A 178 -39.69 18.69 -3.45
CA ASP A 178 -39.10 18.77 -2.11
C ASP A 178 -37.91 17.81 -1.98
N PRO A 179 -36.84 18.19 -1.25
CA PRO A 179 -35.70 17.33 -1.02
C PRO A 179 -36.14 16.06 -0.28
N TYR A 180 -35.70 14.89 -0.77
CA TYR A 180 -35.93 13.63 -0.03
C TYR A 180 -35.37 13.71 1.39
N ASP A 181 -36.19 13.31 2.38
CA ASP A 181 -35.71 13.08 3.74
C ASP A 181 -34.86 11.79 3.72
N SER A 182 -33.54 11.96 3.80
CA SER A 182 -32.57 10.86 3.83
C SER A 182 -32.44 10.21 5.22
N SER A 183 -33.24 10.65 6.19
CA SER A 183 -33.21 10.12 7.56
C SER A 183 -34.25 9.02 7.71
N LEU A 184 -33.81 7.79 7.88
CA LEU A 184 -34.68 6.64 8.01
C LEU A 184 -34.47 5.91 9.33
N VAL A 185 -35.58 5.46 9.94
CA VAL A 185 -35.55 4.62 11.13
C VAL A 185 -35.60 3.15 10.72
N TYR A 186 -34.64 2.39 11.16
CA TYR A 186 -34.58 0.93 11.05
C TYR A 186 -34.77 0.29 12.42
N THR A 187 -35.14 -0.96 12.45
CA THR A 187 -35.21 -1.79 13.66
C THR A 187 -34.03 -2.75 13.67
N VAL A 188 -33.25 -2.76 14.74
CA VAL A 188 -32.16 -3.70 14.90
C VAL A 188 -32.72 -5.11 15.04
N SER A 189 -32.48 -5.98 14.07
CA SER A 189 -32.93 -7.37 13.99
C SER A 189 -31.85 -8.40 14.32
N GLY A 190 -30.58 -7.96 14.39
CA GLY A 190 -29.47 -8.82 14.71
C GLY A 190 -28.21 -8.06 15.08
N VAL A 191 -27.32 -8.76 15.77
CA VAL A 191 -25.97 -8.30 16.11
C VAL A 191 -24.97 -9.32 15.57
N ILE A 192 -24.02 -8.85 14.75
CA ILE A 192 -22.92 -9.68 14.21
C ILE A 192 -21.61 -9.30 14.85
N LYS A 193 -20.61 -10.19 14.76
CA LYS A 193 -19.23 -9.81 15.06
C LYS A 193 -18.75 -8.72 14.09
N ASP A 194 -17.84 -7.87 14.56
CA ASP A 194 -17.19 -6.90 13.70
C ASP A 194 -16.59 -7.58 12.47
N LEU A 195 -16.66 -6.91 11.33
CA LEU A 195 -16.17 -7.42 10.07
C LEU A 195 -14.63 -7.58 10.15
N ASP A 196 -14.16 -8.77 9.83
CA ASP A 196 -12.74 -9.09 9.82
C ASP A 196 -12.45 -10.12 8.71
N LYS A 197 -11.34 -10.03 8.03
CA LYS A 197 -10.92 -10.90 6.92
C LYS A 197 -11.96 -11.02 5.81
N THR A 198 -12.52 -9.90 5.43
CA THR A 198 -13.47 -9.80 4.32
C THR A 198 -13.09 -8.62 3.42
N VAL A 199 -13.55 -8.63 2.17
CA VAL A 199 -13.39 -7.49 1.24
C VAL A 199 -14.24 -6.29 1.67
N PHE A 200 -15.28 -6.47 2.49
CA PHE A 200 -16.05 -5.35 3.01
C PHE A 200 -15.21 -4.52 3.97
N LEU A 201 -15.48 -3.21 4.03
CA LEU A 201 -14.75 -2.30 4.89
C LEU A 201 -14.90 -2.68 6.36
N ASN A 202 -13.81 -2.67 7.11
CA ASN A 202 -13.82 -2.96 8.55
C ASN A 202 -14.63 -1.93 9.35
N GLU A 203 -14.76 -0.73 8.81
CA GLU A 203 -15.50 0.41 9.34
C GLU A 203 -17.02 0.24 9.20
N THR A 204 -17.50 -0.74 8.42
CA THR A 204 -18.92 -1.02 8.27
C THR A 204 -19.52 -1.42 9.62
N ALA A 205 -20.40 -0.57 10.12
CA ALA A 205 -21.03 -0.71 11.42
C ALA A 205 -22.48 -1.20 11.36
N VAL A 206 -23.16 -0.93 10.24
CA VAL A 206 -24.56 -1.32 10.01
C VAL A 206 -24.70 -2.00 8.64
N ILE A 207 -25.48 -3.06 8.60
CA ILE A 207 -25.98 -3.68 7.37
C ILE A 207 -27.50 -3.50 7.37
N ALA A 208 -28.03 -2.67 6.49
CA ALA A 208 -29.47 -2.41 6.38
C ALA A 208 -30.05 -2.99 5.10
N ASN A 209 -31.34 -3.26 5.10
CA ASN A 209 -32.00 -3.84 3.92
C ASN A 209 -31.95 -2.88 2.73
N PHE A 210 -31.61 -3.42 1.55
CA PHE A 210 -31.39 -2.68 0.32
C PHE A 210 -32.64 -2.03 -0.27
N GLU A 211 -33.85 -2.55 0.01
CA GLU A 211 -35.09 -2.05 -0.58
C GLU A 211 -35.39 -0.59 -0.25
N ARG A 212 -34.82 -0.06 0.85
CA ARG A 212 -34.91 1.37 1.22
C ARG A 212 -33.76 2.21 0.71
N ALA A 213 -32.83 1.64 -0.07
CA ALA A 213 -31.69 2.35 -0.62
C ALA A 213 -32.08 3.64 -1.40
N PRO A 214 -33.16 3.66 -2.22
CA PRO A 214 -33.57 4.89 -2.89
C PRO A 214 -33.89 6.04 -1.94
N GLN A 215 -34.45 5.73 -0.77
CA GLN A 215 -34.79 6.73 0.25
C GLN A 215 -33.54 7.21 1.01
N VAL A 216 -32.64 6.28 1.38
CA VAL A 216 -31.36 6.62 2.04
C VAL A 216 -30.46 7.48 1.14
N LEU A 217 -30.45 7.15 -0.14
CA LEU A 217 -29.58 7.82 -1.13
C LEU A 217 -30.25 9.05 -1.75
N GLY A 218 -31.55 9.27 -1.46
CA GLY A 218 -32.30 10.40 -1.98
C GLY A 218 -32.55 10.37 -3.49
N TYR A 219 -32.50 9.19 -4.15
CA TYR A 219 -32.84 9.05 -5.56
C TYR A 219 -33.41 7.66 -5.87
N ARG A 220 -34.11 7.56 -7.00
CA ARG A 220 -34.65 6.30 -7.48
C ARG A 220 -33.56 5.45 -8.14
N LEU A 221 -33.30 4.26 -7.63
CA LEU A 221 -32.44 3.26 -8.28
C LEU A 221 -33.06 2.66 -9.54
N ARG A 222 -34.24 3.16 -9.97
CA ARG A 222 -34.95 2.67 -11.15
C ARG A 222 -34.49 3.39 -12.41
N ASN A 223 -34.22 2.64 -13.45
CA ASN A 223 -34.14 2.87 -14.90
C ASN A 223 -34.12 4.30 -15.48
N ASP A 224 -34.16 5.38 -14.71
CA ASP A 224 -34.06 6.72 -15.20
C ASP A 224 -32.61 7.14 -15.34
N LEU A 225 -32.12 7.11 -16.54
CA LEU A 225 -30.76 7.40 -17.02
C LEU A 225 -30.18 8.71 -16.50
N MET A 226 -31.04 9.67 -16.14
CA MET A 226 -30.61 11.01 -15.72
C MET A 226 -30.56 11.18 -14.20
N ALA A 227 -31.17 10.30 -13.43
CA ALA A 227 -31.05 10.26 -11.97
C ALA A 227 -29.82 9.49 -11.53
N SER A 228 -28.86 9.34 -12.41
CA SER A 228 -27.61 8.61 -12.17
C SER A 228 -26.66 9.39 -11.25
N GLY A 229 -27.03 9.45 -10.00
CA GLY A 229 -26.06 9.56 -8.93
C GLY A 229 -25.05 8.40 -8.97
N PRO A 230 -24.37 8.03 -7.91
CA PRO A 230 -23.26 7.05 -7.89
C PRO A 230 -23.68 5.60 -8.22
N LEU A 231 -24.54 5.40 -9.20
CA LEU A 231 -25.04 4.10 -9.69
C LEU A 231 -23.93 3.14 -10.12
N GLY A 232 -22.72 3.64 -10.38
CA GLY A 232 -21.55 2.82 -10.61
C GLY A 232 -20.99 2.11 -9.39
N SER A 233 -21.62 2.25 -8.22
CA SER A 233 -21.09 1.74 -6.95
C SER A 233 -21.86 0.54 -6.39
N THR A 234 -22.97 0.10 -7.05
CA THR A 234 -23.69 -1.11 -6.60
C THR A 234 -22.91 -2.35 -7.01
N LEU A 235 -22.60 -3.17 -6.02
CA LEU A 235 -21.90 -4.44 -6.20
C LEU A 235 -22.93 -5.55 -6.38
N SER A 236 -22.79 -6.36 -7.41
CA SER A 236 -23.66 -7.52 -7.65
C SER A 236 -22.88 -8.80 -7.49
N PHE A 237 -23.17 -9.49 -6.40
CA PHE A 237 -22.63 -10.82 -6.12
C PHE A 237 -23.52 -11.88 -6.73
N LEU A 238 -22.96 -12.76 -7.52
CA LEU A 238 -23.62 -13.88 -8.19
C LEU A 238 -23.19 -15.18 -7.52
N MET A 239 -24.13 -15.96 -7.04
CA MET A 239 -23.86 -17.32 -6.56
C MET A 239 -24.14 -18.29 -7.70
N LEU A 240 -23.13 -19.00 -8.17
CA LEU A 240 -23.28 -20.02 -9.21
C LEU A 240 -23.67 -21.37 -8.59
N ARG A 241 -24.39 -22.18 -9.36
CA ARG A 241 -24.67 -23.58 -8.98
C ARG A 241 -23.38 -24.39 -8.90
N PRO A 242 -23.34 -25.45 -8.07
CA PRO A 242 -22.15 -26.28 -7.97
C PRO A 242 -21.64 -26.80 -9.32
N GLY A 243 -20.39 -26.48 -9.66
CA GLY A 243 -19.74 -26.88 -10.93
C GLY A 243 -20.18 -26.09 -12.16
N ALA A 244 -21.00 -25.05 -12.02
CA ALA A 244 -21.38 -24.17 -13.13
C ALA A 244 -20.30 -23.09 -13.34
N SER A 245 -20.17 -22.61 -14.59
CA SER A 245 -19.32 -21.50 -15.01
C SER A 245 -20.07 -20.61 -16.00
N LEU A 246 -19.76 -19.32 -15.99
CA LEU A 246 -20.26 -18.34 -16.97
C LEU A 246 -19.17 -17.89 -17.95
N GLU A 247 -17.96 -18.45 -17.89
CA GLU A 247 -16.86 -18.06 -18.76
C GLU A 247 -17.18 -18.16 -20.25
N ASP A 248 -17.83 -19.25 -20.66
CA ASP A 248 -18.24 -19.46 -22.06
C ASP A 248 -19.38 -18.53 -22.51
N LYS A 249 -20.01 -17.80 -21.57
CA LYS A 249 -21.16 -16.90 -21.81
C LYS A 249 -20.81 -15.42 -21.67
N ILE A 250 -19.54 -15.08 -21.52
CA ILE A 250 -19.11 -13.68 -21.31
C ILE A 250 -19.53 -12.75 -22.45
N GLU A 251 -19.54 -13.22 -23.69
CA GLU A 251 -19.99 -12.41 -24.83
C GLU A 251 -21.50 -12.13 -24.79
N ASP A 252 -22.32 -13.14 -24.45
CA ASP A 252 -23.77 -12.95 -24.28
C ASP A 252 -24.07 -12.07 -23.07
N LEU A 253 -23.36 -12.29 -21.96
CA LEU A 253 -23.46 -11.44 -20.77
C LEU A 253 -23.04 -9.98 -21.07
N THR A 254 -22.00 -9.79 -21.87
CA THR A 254 -21.58 -8.44 -22.31
C THR A 254 -22.68 -7.75 -23.10
N SER A 255 -23.26 -8.45 -24.07
CA SER A 255 -24.37 -7.93 -24.88
C SER A 255 -25.57 -7.56 -24.02
N TYR A 256 -25.94 -8.44 -23.09
CA TYR A 256 -27.03 -8.20 -22.17
C TYR A 256 -26.78 -6.99 -21.25
N CYS A 257 -25.56 -6.86 -20.69
CA CYS A 257 -25.20 -5.71 -19.88
C CYS A 257 -25.20 -4.40 -20.67
N ILE A 258 -24.78 -4.41 -21.93
CA ILE A 258 -24.85 -3.24 -22.83
C ILE A 258 -26.31 -2.80 -23.08
N GLU A 259 -27.22 -3.75 -23.25
CA GLU A 259 -28.64 -3.45 -23.47
C GLU A 259 -29.35 -2.97 -22.19
N SER A 260 -28.99 -3.57 -21.05
CA SER A 260 -29.72 -3.38 -19.78
C SER A 260 -29.14 -2.29 -18.90
N ILE A 261 -27.84 -1.97 -19.03
CA ILE A 261 -27.15 -0.98 -18.24
C ILE A 261 -26.66 0.14 -19.15
N PRO A 262 -27.37 1.28 -19.24
CA PRO A 262 -27.04 2.36 -20.19
C PRO A 262 -25.61 2.90 -20.05
N VAL A 263 -25.07 2.96 -18.82
CA VAL A 263 -23.68 3.39 -18.56
C VAL A 263 -22.64 2.30 -18.84
N PHE A 264 -23.03 1.05 -19.02
CA PHE A 264 -22.08 -0.04 -19.23
C PHE A 264 -21.22 0.17 -20.47
N ASN A 265 -21.83 0.64 -21.56
CA ASN A 265 -21.13 0.92 -22.81
C ASN A 265 -20.86 2.41 -23.03
N PHE A 266 -21.06 3.23 -22.01
CA PHE A 266 -20.85 4.69 -22.09
C PHE A 266 -19.47 5.04 -22.66
N TYR A 267 -18.51 4.25 -22.44
CA TYR A 267 -17.12 4.43 -22.88
C TYR A 267 -16.74 3.61 -24.13
N GLY A 268 -17.61 2.76 -24.63
CA GLY A 268 -17.38 1.91 -25.78
C GLY A 268 -16.46 0.69 -25.53
N ASN A 269 -16.72 -0.36 -26.25
CA ASN A 269 -15.95 -1.61 -26.20
C ASN A 269 -15.80 -2.21 -24.78
N THR A 270 -16.78 -1.97 -23.90
CA THR A 270 -16.76 -2.53 -22.56
C THR A 270 -17.10 -4.02 -22.64
N LYS A 271 -16.34 -4.87 -21.97
CA LYS A 271 -16.63 -6.30 -21.80
C LYS A 271 -17.01 -6.59 -20.36
N ALA A 272 -18.02 -7.43 -20.20
CA ALA A 272 -18.36 -7.96 -18.87
C ALA A 272 -17.24 -8.87 -18.36
N ALA A 273 -17.04 -8.83 -17.05
CA ALA A 273 -16.14 -9.72 -16.34
C ALA A 273 -16.86 -10.29 -15.12
N ILE A 274 -16.56 -11.53 -14.79
CA ILE A 274 -16.99 -12.17 -13.54
C ILE A 274 -15.74 -12.45 -12.71
N ILE A 275 -15.64 -11.81 -11.55
CA ILE A 275 -14.48 -11.87 -10.68
C ILE A 275 -14.78 -12.82 -9.53
N PRO A 276 -14.03 -13.91 -9.33
CA PRO A 276 -14.19 -14.77 -8.16
C PRO A 276 -14.02 -13.96 -6.85
N LEU A 277 -14.82 -14.28 -5.83
CA LEU A 277 -14.70 -13.64 -4.51
C LEU A 277 -13.28 -13.79 -3.94
N ASP A 278 -12.67 -14.96 -4.14
CA ASP A 278 -11.31 -15.26 -3.67
C ASP A 278 -10.22 -14.35 -4.27
N ASP A 279 -10.46 -13.81 -5.47
CA ASP A 279 -9.54 -12.93 -6.17
C ASP A 279 -9.91 -11.44 -6.07
N LEU A 280 -11.10 -11.13 -5.54
CA LEU A 280 -11.68 -9.80 -5.53
C LEU A 280 -10.79 -8.78 -4.82
N MET A 281 -10.17 -9.16 -3.72
CA MET A 281 -9.25 -8.30 -2.94
C MET A 281 -8.13 -7.71 -3.80
N PHE A 282 -7.65 -8.48 -4.78
CA PHE A 282 -6.53 -8.11 -5.65
C PHE A 282 -6.97 -7.79 -7.09
N ALA A 283 -8.25 -7.77 -7.35
CA ALA A 283 -8.76 -7.51 -8.68
C ALA A 283 -8.63 -6.01 -9.02
N PRO A 284 -8.11 -5.65 -10.19
CA PRO A 284 -8.02 -4.25 -10.61
C PRO A 284 -9.41 -3.58 -10.68
N GLN A 285 -10.46 -4.37 -10.89
CA GLN A 285 -11.86 -3.91 -10.91
C GLN A 285 -12.34 -3.37 -9.58
N ASN A 286 -11.70 -3.76 -8.47
CA ASN A 286 -12.11 -3.35 -7.12
C ASN A 286 -11.75 -1.89 -6.79
N THR A 287 -10.99 -1.23 -7.62
CA THR A 287 -10.57 0.17 -7.39
C THR A 287 -11.79 1.09 -7.40
N GLY A 288 -12.04 1.80 -6.29
CA GLY A 288 -13.15 2.75 -6.15
C GLY A 288 -14.53 2.13 -5.88
N ALA A 289 -14.60 0.83 -5.61
CA ALA A 289 -15.87 0.14 -5.35
C ALA A 289 -16.36 0.23 -3.89
N GLY A 290 -15.66 0.95 -3.01
CA GLY A 290 -15.98 1.01 -1.59
C GLY A 290 -15.68 -0.29 -0.83
N LEU A 291 -14.79 -1.11 -1.37
CA LEU A 291 -14.30 -2.34 -0.75
C LEU A 291 -12.83 -2.20 -0.36
N GLN A 292 -12.36 -3.10 0.48
CA GLN A 292 -10.92 -3.23 0.75
C GLN A 292 -10.19 -3.68 -0.50
N THR A 293 -9.05 -3.06 -0.77
CA THR A 293 -8.19 -3.39 -1.92
C THR A 293 -6.82 -3.82 -1.44
N GLY A 294 -6.27 -4.85 -2.06
CA GLY A 294 -4.91 -5.33 -1.84
C GLY A 294 -4.00 -4.97 -3.02
N ASP A 295 -2.74 -4.67 -2.71
CA ASP A 295 -1.72 -4.44 -3.72
C ASP A 295 -0.77 -5.65 -3.81
N LYS A 296 -0.88 -6.42 -4.90
CA LYS A 296 0.01 -7.57 -5.18
C LYS A 296 1.47 -7.13 -5.32
N SER A 297 1.73 -5.94 -5.85
CA SER A 297 3.08 -5.41 -6.04
C SER A 297 3.73 -5.09 -4.70
N LEU A 298 2.98 -4.39 -3.83
CA LEU A 298 3.41 -4.10 -2.46
C LEU A 298 3.70 -5.40 -1.70
N LEU A 299 2.79 -6.38 -1.77
CA LEU A 299 2.97 -7.68 -1.12
C LEU A 299 4.21 -8.41 -1.64
N GLY A 300 4.45 -8.38 -2.96
CA GLY A 300 5.65 -8.93 -3.57
C GLY A 300 6.93 -8.23 -3.08
N ILE A 301 6.93 -6.92 -2.98
CA ILE A 301 8.04 -6.13 -2.42
C ILE A 301 8.29 -6.51 -0.95
N LEU A 302 7.24 -6.56 -0.12
CA LEU A 302 7.35 -6.94 1.29
C LEU A 302 7.95 -8.33 1.47
N LEU A 303 7.48 -9.32 0.70
CA LEU A 303 7.99 -10.69 0.74
C LEU A 303 9.45 -10.76 0.26
N ALA A 304 9.80 -10.08 -0.81
CA ALA A 304 11.18 -10.03 -1.30
C ALA A 304 12.14 -9.41 -0.28
N VAL A 305 11.73 -8.31 0.34
CA VAL A 305 12.53 -7.59 1.34
C VAL A 305 12.69 -8.41 2.61
N VAL A 306 11.62 -9.03 3.13
CA VAL A 306 11.73 -9.87 4.34
C VAL A 306 12.58 -11.11 4.11
N MET A 307 12.50 -11.72 2.93
CA MET A 307 13.38 -12.82 2.55
C MET A 307 14.85 -12.39 2.48
N ALA A 308 15.12 -11.21 1.93
CA ALA A 308 16.48 -10.63 1.91
C ALA A 308 17.01 -10.40 3.32
N ILE A 309 16.21 -9.80 4.22
CA ILE A 309 16.60 -9.54 5.62
C ILE A 309 16.83 -10.85 6.38
N LEU A 310 15.96 -11.85 6.19
CA LEU A 310 16.12 -13.18 6.80
C LEU A 310 17.42 -13.85 6.31
N MET A 311 17.64 -13.87 5.00
CA MET A 311 18.87 -14.42 4.42
C MET A 311 20.10 -13.69 4.97
N PHE A 312 19.99 -12.38 5.13
CA PHE A 312 21.03 -11.56 5.73
C PHE A 312 21.32 -11.96 7.19
N ALA A 313 20.30 -12.09 8.03
CA ALA A 313 20.47 -12.47 9.43
C ALA A 313 21.00 -13.90 9.60
N VAL A 314 20.52 -14.83 8.81
CA VAL A 314 21.01 -16.22 8.77
C VAL A 314 22.48 -16.26 8.33
N THR A 315 22.84 -15.52 7.29
CA THR A 315 24.22 -15.42 6.81
C THR A 315 25.14 -14.79 7.87
N ASN A 316 24.68 -13.76 8.57
CA ASN A 316 25.41 -13.16 9.68
C ASN A 316 25.62 -14.16 10.82
N TYR A 317 24.58 -14.88 11.21
CA TYR A 317 24.67 -15.95 12.22
C TYR A 317 25.68 -17.04 11.83
N ILE A 318 25.61 -17.53 10.59
CA ILE A 318 26.56 -18.52 10.05
C ILE A 318 27.97 -17.98 10.11
N ASN A 319 28.23 -16.76 9.65
CA ASN A 319 29.53 -16.13 9.67
C ASN A 319 30.13 -16.07 11.06
N LEU A 320 29.38 -15.58 12.03
CA LEU A 320 29.85 -15.47 13.41
C LEU A 320 30.05 -16.83 14.07
N THR A 321 29.19 -17.80 13.76
CA THR A 321 29.29 -19.16 14.29
C THR A 321 30.49 -19.89 13.69
N VAL A 322 30.67 -19.86 12.37
CA VAL A 322 31.85 -20.44 11.70
C VAL A 322 33.13 -19.76 12.17
N ALA A 323 33.12 -18.46 12.36
CA ALA A 323 34.27 -17.75 12.92
C ALA A 323 34.67 -18.25 14.31
N ASN A 324 33.71 -18.52 15.18
CA ASN A 324 33.95 -19.03 16.54
C ASN A 324 34.20 -20.54 16.63
N THR A 325 34.09 -21.27 15.51
CA THR A 325 34.29 -22.74 15.46
C THR A 325 35.66 -23.15 15.91
N GLY A 326 36.71 -22.33 15.65
CA GLY A 326 38.07 -22.60 16.07
C GLY A 326 38.26 -22.77 17.59
N PHE A 327 37.51 -22.01 18.40
CA PHE A 327 37.56 -22.10 19.87
C PHE A 327 36.84 -23.35 20.37
N ARG A 328 35.88 -23.88 19.62
CA ARG A 328 35.16 -25.12 19.96
C ARG A 328 35.80 -26.39 19.39
N ALA A 329 36.76 -26.21 18.46
CA ALA A 329 37.41 -27.34 17.79
C ALA A 329 38.13 -28.28 18.77
N LYS A 330 38.82 -27.75 19.82
CA LYS A 330 39.47 -28.53 20.86
C LYS A 330 38.45 -29.40 21.63
N GLU A 331 37.34 -28.83 22.03
CA GLU A 331 36.28 -29.53 22.74
C GLU A 331 35.67 -30.66 21.88
N MET A 332 35.36 -30.37 20.63
CA MET A 332 34.77 -31.37 19.71
C MET A 332 35.77 -32.47 19.34
N ALA A 333 37.06 -32.11 19.17
CA ALA A 333 38.11 -33.11 18.93
C ALA A 333 38.30 -34.06 20.11
N THR A 334 38.29 -33.56 21.34
CA THR A 334 38.37 -34.37 22.55
C THR A 334 37.17 -35.32 22.66
N ARG A 335 35.97 -34.87 22.40
CA ARG A 335 34.76 -35.70 22.39
C ARG A 335 34.82 -36.81 21.33
N ARG A 336 35.31 -36.49 20.11
CA ARG A 336 35.53 -37.49 19.06
C ARG A 336 36.55 -38.54 19.42
N LEU A 337 37.63 -38.16 20.08
CA LEU A 337 38.64 -39.09 20.57
C LEU A 337 38.12 -39.98 21.70
N LEU A 338 37.14 -39.51 22.47
CA LEU A 338 36.44 -40.24 23.51
C LEU A 338 35.28 -41.12 22.99
N GLY A 339 35.13 -41.22 21.65
CA GLY A 339 34.17 -42.12 21.02
C GLY A 339 32.81 -41.48 20.62
N SER A 340 32.67 -40.16 20.67
CA SER A 340 31.45 -39.52 20.20
C SER A 340 31.30 -39.63 18.68
N ASP A 341 30.12 -40.07 18.20
CA ASP A 341 29.81 -40.17 16.79
C ASP A 341 29.74 -38.80 16.12
N GLY A 342 30.18 -38.73 14.88
CA GLY A 342 30.15 -37.48 14.07
C GLY A 342 28.74 -36.98 13.81
N LEU A 343 27.75 -37.86 13.65
CA LEU A 343 26.36 -37.51 13.49
C LEU A 343 25.77 -36.89 14.76
N GLY A 344 26.10 -37.45 15.93
CA GLY A 344 25.66 -36.93 17.23
C GLY A 344 26.13 -35.49 17.46
N ILE A 345 27.41 -35.20 17.12
CA ILE A 345 27.96 -33.84 17.20
C ILE A 345 27.27 -32.91 16.22
N SER A 346 26.98 -33.37 15.00
CA SER A 346 26.27 -32.59 13.98
C SER A 346 24.87 -32.23 14.42
N LEU A 347 24.11 -33.17 14.95
CA LEU A 347 22.76 -32.97 15.46
C LEU A 347 22.74 -32.02 16.68
N GLU A 348 23.78 -32.12 17.57
CA GLU A 348 23.90 -31.17 18.69
C GLU A 348 24.12 -29.74 18.21
N LEU A 349 24.99 -29.51 17.22
CA LEU A 349 25.22 -28.16 16.64
C LEU A 349 23.98 -27.60 15.92
N ILE A 350 23.26 -28.45 15.17
CA ILE A 350 22.00 -28.05 14.53
C ILE A 350 20.96 -27.73 15.61
N GLY A 351 20.87 -28.56 16.66
CA GLY A 351 19.96 -28.33 17.79
C GLY A 351 20.26 -27.02 18.53
N GLU A 352 21.56 -26.68 18.72
CA GLU A 352 21.96 -25.39 19.29
C GLU A 352 21.54 -24.20 18.40
N SER A 353 21.71 -24.31 17.07
CA SER A 353 21.29 -23.30 16.13
C SER A 353 19.76 -23.13 16.10
N THR A 354 19.03 -24.25 16.12
CA THR A 354 17.56 -24.24 16.19
C THR A 354 17.07 -23.59 17.48
N LEU A 355 17.71 -23.85 18.60
CA LEU A 355 17.39 -23.23 19.90
C LEU A 355 17.64 -21.71 19.86
N MET A 356 18.73 -21.26 19.22
CA MET A 356 19.01 -19.82 19.02
C MET A 356 17.92 -19.17 18.19
N VAL A 357 17.52 -19.79 17.08
CA VAL A 357 16.41 -19.30 16.23
C VAL A 357 15.11 -19.27 17.03
N PHE A 358 14.81 -20.29 17.82
CA PHE A 358 13.60 -20.35 18.66
C PHE A 358 13.56 -19.22 19.71
N ILE A 359 14.68 -18.99 20.44
CA ILE A 359 14.78 -17.89 21.40
C ILE A 359 14.59 -16.53 20.66
N SER A 360 15.25 -16.38 19.52
CA SER A 360 15.13 -15.16 18.70
C SER A 360 13.72 -14.98 18.15
N PHE A 361 13.01 -16.07 17.83
CA PHE A 361 11.62 -16.04 17.37
C PHE A 361 10.67 -15.57 18.49
N ILE A 362 10.87 -16.00 19.72
CA ILE A 362 10.06 -15.52 20.87
C ILE A 362 10.29 -14.01 21.08
N ILE A 363 11.56 -13.57 21.06
CA ILE A 363 11.90 -12.16 21.23
C ILE A 363 11.36 -11.34 20.05
N GLY A 364 11.53 -11.84 18.83
CA GLY A 364 10.98 -11.23 17.62
C GLY A 364 9.45 -11.14 17.64
N GLY A 365 8.76 -12.18 18.14
CA GLY A 365 7.32 -12.18 18.34
C GLY A 365 6.86 -11.12 19.35
N ALA A 366 7.57 -11.01 20.48
CA ALA A 366 7.28 -9.96 21.46
C ALA A 366 7.48 -8.55 20.88
N LEU A 367 8.52 -8.34 20.07
CA LEU A 367 8.72 -7.07 19.36
C LEU A 367 7.66 -6.84 18.28
N ALA A 368 7.23 -7.90 17.58
CA ALA A 368 6.17 -7.81 16.57
C ALA A 368 4.85 -7.35 17.19
N LEU A 369 4.44 -7.90 18.34
CA LEU A 369 3.26 -7.48 19.10
C LEU A 369 3.32 -6.00 19.56
N LEU A 370 4.51 -5.47 19.82
CA LEU A 370 4.69 -4.07 20.19
C LEU A 370 4.57 -3.10 19.01
N LEU A 371 4.76 -3.59 17.79
CA LEU A 371 4.83 -2.78 16.58
C LEU A 371 3.67 -3.06 15.60
N GLU A 372 2.78 -4.04 15.90
CA GLU A 372 1.73 -4.47 14.97
C GLU A 372 0.83 -3.32 14.51
N ASP A 373 0.36 -2.46 15.42
CA ASP A 373 -0.51 -1.31 15.08
C ASP A 373 0.20 -0.33 14.14
N LYS A 374 1.48 -0.02 14.41
CA LYS A 374 2.26 0.91 13.57
C LYS A 374 2.55 0.34 12.19
N MET A 375 2.77 -0.97 12.13
CA MET A 375 3.01 -1.66 10.85
C MET A 375 1.70 -1.87 10.08
N ALA A 376 0.58 -2.09 10.77
CA ALA A 376 -0.75 -2.16 10.16
C ALA A 376 -1.07 -0.86 9.39
N VAL A 377 -0.85 0.30 10.03
CA VAL A 377 -1.00 1.62 9.38
C VAL A 377 -0.06 1.77 8.17
N LEU A 378 1.20 1.33 8.32
CA LEU A 378 2.19 1.45 7.25
C LEU A 378 1.86 0.56 6.04
N PHE A 379 1.34 -0.65 6.29
CA PHE A 379 0.96 -1.60 5.24
C PHE A 379 -0.45 -1.37 4.71
N LYS A 380 -1.18 -0.36 5.22
CA LYS A 380 -2.58 -0.10 4.89
C LYS A 380 -3.46 -1.34 5.04
N GLY A 381 -3.29 -2.08 6.13
CA GLY A 381 -4.06 -3.30 6.37
C GLY A 381 -3.99 -3.72 7.83
N LYS A 382 -4.84 -4.63 8.21
CA LYS A 382 -4.93 -5.11 9.58
C LYS A 382 -3.89 -6.21 9.85
N ILE A 383 -3.22 -6.10 10.98
CA ILE A 383 -2.35 -7.13 11.55
C ILE A 383 -2.94 -7.44 12.94
N ASP A 384 -3.10 -8.72 13.27
CA ASP A 384 -3.60 -9.14 14.59
C ASP A 384 -3.04 -10.53 14.91
N ILE A 385 -1.77 -10.53 15.30
CA ILE A 385 -0.99 -11.75 15.51
C ILE A 385 -1.66 -12.67 16.51
N LEU A 386 -2.25 -12.13 17.58
CA LEU A 386 -2.85 -12.95 18.65
C LEU A 386 -4.14 -13.65 18.21
N LYS A 387 -5.01 -12.99 17.42
CA LYS A 387 -6.22 -13.60 16.88
C LYS A 387 -5.93 -14.67 15.83
N ASP A 388 -4.82 -14.52 15.10
CA ASP A 388 -4.45 -15.43 14.02
C ASP A 388 -3.64 -16.64 14.48
N ILE A 389 -3.39 -16.77 15.79
CA ILE A 389 -2.83 -17.98 16.37
C ILE A 389 -3.85 -19.12 16.26
N ASN A 390 -3.56 -20.04 15.34
CA ASN A 390 -4.32 -21.27 15.16
C ASN A 390 -3.35 -22.44 14.91
N PHE A 391 -3.89 -23.67 14.85
CA PHE A 391 -3.06 -24.86 14.66
C PHE A 391 -2.20 -24.78 13.38
N SER A 392 -2.73 -24.23 12.30
CA SER A 392 -2.00 -24.10 11.03
C SER A 392 -0.84 -23.11 11.15
N THR A 393 -1.08 -21.90 11.69
CA THR A 393 -0.05 -20.86 11.84
C THR A 393 1.05 -21.29 12.80
N VAL A 394 0.70 -21.98 13.89
CA VAL A 394 1.68 -22.55 14.83
C VAL A 394 2.51 -23.65 14.16
N SER A 395 1.88 -24.55 13.38
CA SER A 395 2.59 -25.61 12.67
C SER A 395 3.56 -25.05 11.62
N VAL A 396 3.13 -24.07 10.84
CA VAL A 396 3.97 -23.37 9.84
C VAL A 396 5.14 -22.67 10.54
N SER A 397 4.89 -21.97 11.65
CA SER A 397 5.94 -21.30 12.44
C SER A 397 6.97 -22.31 13.00
N LEU A 398 6.51 -23.46 13.48
CA LEU A 398 7.41 -24.51 14.00
C LEU A 398 8.29 -25.09 12.88
N VAL A 399 7.70 -25.42 11.73
CA VAL A 399 8.44 -25.90 10.55
C VAL A 399 9.46 -24.83 10.11
N PHE A 400 9.06 -23.57 10.05
CA PHE A 400 9.93 -22.46 9.70
C PHE A 400 11.13 -22.31 10.66
N ILE A 401 10.91 -22.39 11.97
CA ILE A 401 11.97 -22.34 12.98
C ILE A 401 12.95 -23.51 12.79
N ILE A 402 12.45 -24.72 12.59
CA ILE A 402 13.29 -25.91 12.37
C ILE A 402 14.10 -25.76 11.08
N LEU A 403 13.47 -25.36 9.96
CA LEU A 403 14.17 -25.17 8.68
C LEU A 403 15.26 -24.10 8.79
N THR A 404 14.94 -22.94 9.37
CA THR A 404 15.90 -21.86 9.58
C THR A 404 17.04 -22.31 10.49
N GLY A 405 16.75 -23.05 11.56
CA GLY A 405 17.74 -23.62 12.47
C GLY A 405 18.67 -24.61 11.80
N VAL A 406 18.11 -25.51 10.97
CA VAL A 406 18.87 -26.49 10.19
C VAL A 406 19.78 -25.79 9.18
N ILE A 407 19.25 -24.87 8.38
CA ILE A 407 20.03 -24.09 7.40
C ILE A 407 21.18 -23.34 8.09
N SER A 408 20.88 -22.69 9.22
CA SER A 408 21.87 -21.96 10.01
C SER A 408 22.94 -22.88 10.64
N GLY A 409 22.59 -24.11 11.01
CA GLY A 409 23.45 -25.07 11.68
C GLY A 409 24.29 -25.96 10.76
N ILE A 410 23.87 -26.16 9.49
CA ILE A 410 24.61 -27.05 8.55
C ILE A 410 26.03 -26.53 8.27
N MET A 411 26.21 -25.27 8.00
CA MET A 411 27.52 -24.69 7.61
C MET A 411 28.56 -24.78 8.74
N PRO A 412 28.25 -24.38 9.98
CA PRO A 412 29.15 -24.61 11.12
C PRO A 412 29.51 -26.09 11.30
N THR A 413 28.53 -26.97 11.14
CA THR A 413 28.70 -28.41 11.23
C THR A 413 29.66 -28.98 10.18
N VAL A 414 29.46 -28.61 8.90
CA VAL A 414 30.36 -29.00 7.80
C VAL A 414 31.77 -28.45 8.02
N SER A 415 31.89 -27.25 8.54
CA SER A 415 33.18 -26.62 8.83
C SER A 415 33.94 -27.42 9.90
N LEU A 416 33.27 -27.87 10.97
CA LEU A 416 33.86 -28.65 12.05
C LEU A 416 34.17 -30.07 11.63
N SER A 417 33.35 -30.72 10.81
CA SER A 417 33.55 -32.10 10.39
C SER A 417 34.81 -32.35 9.57
N ARG A 418 35.33 -31.31 8.93
CA ARG A 418 36.55 -31.37 8.10
C ARG A 418 37.86 -31.45 8.90
N TYR A 419 37.83 -31.23 10.24
CA TYR A 419 39.03 -31.26 11.06
C TYR A 419 39.35 -32.65 11.56
N LYS A 420 40.66 -33.07 11.45
CA LYS A 420 41.14 -34.29 12.03
C LYS A 420 41.37 -34.10 13.54
N PRO A 421 40.71 -34.88 14.41
CA PRO A 421 40.79 -34.72 15.87
C PRO A 421 42.21 -34.74 16.42
N ILE A 422 43.07 -35.58 15.84
CA ILE A 422 44.46 -35.80 16.32
C ILE A 422 45.34 -34.58 16.12
N ASP A 423 45.12 -33.82 15.00
CA ASP A 423 45.92 -32.63 14.69
C ASP A 423 45.57 -31.47 15.63
N VAL A 424 44.30 -31.45 16.10
CA VAL A 424 43.80 -30.44 17.03
C VAL A 424 44.36 -30.65 18.43
N VAL A 425 44.47 -31.93 18.90
CA VAL A 425 44.97 -32.23 20.25
C VAL A 425 46.46 -32.17 20.35
N LYS A 426 47.21 -32.51 19.28
CA LYS A 426 48.67 -32.41 19.24
C LYS A 426 49.22 -30.96 19.19
N GLY A 427 48.36 -29.96 19.17
CA GLY A 427 48.78 -28.55 19.11
C GLY A 427 49.38 -28.11 17.76
N SER A 428 49.54 -29.05 16.81
CA SER A 428 50.03 -28.77 15.46
C SER A 428 48.94 -28.09 14.60
N PHE A 429 47.78 -27.88 15.18
CA PHE A 429 46.61 -27.26 14.56
C PHE A 429 46.84 -25.76 14.36
N ARG A 430 47.43 -25.40 13.22
CA ARG A 430 47.32 -24.04 12.69
C ARG A 430 45.98 -23.92 12.02
N TYR A 431 45.05 -23.13 12.60
CA TYR A 431 43.79 -22.80 12.00
C TYR A 431 44.07 -21.99 10.70
N HIS A 432 44.43 -22.74 9.65
CA HIS A 432 44.51 -22.27 8.29
C HIS A 432 43.19 -22.54 7.54
N SER A 433 42.04 -22.27 8.18
CA SER A 433 40.84 -22.19 7.41
C SER A 433 41.03 -21.08 6.41
N LYS A 434 41.15 -21.45 5.13
CA LYS A 434 40.97 -20.48 4.06
C LYS A 434 39.54 -19.95 4.30
N MET A 435 39.44 -18.76 4.87
CA MET A 435 38.16 -18.09 5.23
C MET A 435 37.36 -17.74 3.97
N VAL A 436 37.37 -18.64 2.98
CA VAL A 436 36.73 -18.45 1.69
C VAL A 436 35.22 -18.34 1.87
N LEU A 437 34.62 -19.25 2.66
CA LEU A 437 33.18 -19.23 2.93
C LEU A 437 32.78 -17.95 3.67
N SER A 438 33.51 -17.55 4.70
CA SER A 438 33.22 -16.31 5.43
C SER A 438 33.34 -15.07 4.54
N ARG A 439 34.31 -15.05 3.62
CA ARG A 439 34.42 -13.95 2.64
C ARG A 439 33.25 -13.94 1.65
N ILE A 440 32.83 -15.11 1.16
CA ILE A 440 31.66 -15.21 0.26
C ILE A 440 30.41 -14.69 0.96
N PHE A 441 30.19 -15.07 2.22
CA PHE A 441 29.03 -14.58 2.97
C PHE A 441 29.11 -13.06 3.26
N ILE A 442 30.30 -12.53 3.56
CA ILE A 442 30.49 -11.06 3.71
C ILE A 442 30.19 -10.36 2.38
N ILE A 443 30.66 -10.90 1.26
CA ILE A 443 30.37 -10.34 -0.07
C ILE A 443 28.86 -10.37 -0.32
N LEU A 444 28.20 -11.51 -0.15
CA LEU A 444 26.75 -11.65 -0.34
C LEU A 444 25.96 -10.66 0.53
N GLN A 445 26.31 -10.58 1.80
CA GLN A 445 25.73 -9.65 2.77
C GLN A 445 25.84 -8.20 2.30
N ASN A 446 27.01 -7.79 1.86
CA ASN A 446 27.23 -6.43 1.39
C ASN A 446 26.55 -6.14 0.04
N VAL A 447 26.45 -7.13 -0.85
CA VAL A 447 25.68 -7.01 -2.10
C VAL A 447 24.23 -6.66 -1.76
N ILE A 448 23.59 -7.40 -0.85
CA ILE A 448 22.22 -7.15 -0.42
C ILE A 448 22.09 -5.74 0.18
N THR A 449 22.97 -5.38 1.13
CA THR A 449 22.94 -4.06 1.78
C THR A 449 23.09 -2.92 0.76
N MET A 450 24.08 -3.01 -0.14
CA MET A 450 24.29 -2.00 -1.16
C MET A 450 23.11 -1.90 -2.13
N THR A 451 22.53 -3.04 -2.53
CA THR A 451 21.32 -3.08 -3.38
C THR A 451 20.14 -2.40 -2.70
N MET A 452 19.88 -2.69 -1.43
CA MET A 452 18.80 -2.06 -0.66
C MET A 452 19.05 -0.55 -0.48
N MET A 453 20.29 -0.13 -0.21
CA MET A 453 20.63 1.30 -0.11
C MET A 453 20.47 2.03 -1.44
N THR A 454 20.86 1.39 -2.55
CA THR A 454 20.66 1.95 -3.90
C THR A 454 19.17 2.06 -4.20
N ALA A 455 18.38 1.03 -3.88
CA ALA A 455 16.92 1.05 -4.05
C ALA A 455 16.28 2.19 -3.25
N THR A 456 16.60 2.30 -1.96
CA THR A 456 16.09 3.40 -1.12
C THR A 456 16.44 4.77 -1.70
N LEU A 457 17.70 4.98 -2.11
CA LEU A 457 18.12 6.27 -2.67
C LEU A 457 17.42 6.57 -4.00
N THR A 458 17.27 5.56 -4.86
CA THR A 458 16.55 5.70 -6.14
C THR A 458 15.07 6.05 -5.90
N ILE A 459 14.39 5.35 -4.98
CA ILE A 459 12.99 5.61 -4.64
C ILE A 459 12.82 7.02 -4.06
N LEU A 460 13.72 7.45 -3.16
CA LEU A 460 13.71 8.82 -2.61
C LEU A 460 13.84 9.88 -3.70
N LEU A 461 14.73 9.66 -4.65
CA LEU A 461 14.95 10.60 -5.77
C LEU A 461 13.75 10.60 -6.73
N GLN A 462 13.20 9.43 -7.04
CA GLN A 462 12.00 9.30 -7.87
C GLN A 462 10.82 10.01 -7.23
N MET A 463 10.57 9.83 -5.92
CA MET A 463 9.52 10.53 -5.21
C MET A 463 9.70 12.04 -5.22
N SER A 464 10.93 12.51 -4.97
CA SER A 464 11.23 13.94 -5.07
C SER A 464 11.01 14.48 -6.49
N HIS A 465 11.25 13.66 -7.51
CA HIS A 465 11.03 14.01 -8.92
C HIS A 465 9.53 14.10 -9.25
N LEU A 466 8.74 13.13 -8.81
CA LEU A 466 7.27 13.10 -9.03
C LEU A 466 6.56 14.28 -8.33
N VAL A 467 6.92 14.57 -7.08
CA VAL A 467 6.30 15.68 -6.33
C VAL A 467 6.61 17.05 -6.94
N LYS A 468 7.75 17.18 -7.63
CA LYS A 468 8.17 18.45 -8.28
C LYS A 468 7.87 18.47 -9.77
N ALA A 469 7.23 17.44 -10.28
CA ALA A 469 6.93 17.36 -11.69
C ALA A 469 5.93 18.45 -12.11
N PRO A 470 6.12 19.07 -13.30
CA PRO A 470 5.20 20.06 -13.80
C PRO A 470 3.88 19.38 -14.21
N LEU A 471 2.80 19.72 -13.53
CA LEU A 471 1.46 19.21 -13.85
C LEU A 471 0.82 19.89 -15.06
N GLY A 472 1.43 20.95 -15.55
CA GLY A 472 0.89 21.78 -16.62
C GLY A 472 0.03 22.95 -16.10
N TYR A 473 -0.06 23.12 -14.78
CA TYR A 473 -0.75 24.23 -14.12
C TYR A 473 -0.14 24.56 -12.75
N ASN A 474 -0.52 25.71 -12.20
CA ASN A 474 -0.06 26.16 -10.89
C ASN A 474 -0.85 25.49 -9.76
N THR A 475 -0.16 25.17 -8.66
CA THR A 475 -0.76 24.51 -7.47
C THR A 475 -0.56 25.30 -6.19
N GLU A 476 0.43 26.21 -6.16
CA GLU A 476 0.85 26.92 -4.94
C GLU A 476 -0.20 27.92 -4.46
N ASN A 477 -0.62 27.78 -3.20
CA ASN A 477 -1.59 28.66 -2.52
C ASN A 477 -2.95 28.73 -3.23
N ILE A 478 -3.32 27.69 -3.96
CA ILE A 478 -4.60 27.58 -4.64
C ILE A 478 -5.51 26.61 -3.90
N TYR A 479 -6.73 27.05 -3.65
CA TYR A 479 -7.78 26.27 -3.00
C TYR A 479 -8.96 26.12 -3.93
N ARG A 480 -9.47 24.89 -4.05
CA ARG A 480 -10.79 24.65 -4.64
C ARG A 480 -11.84 24.96 -3.58
N VAL A 481 -12.81 25.78 -3.92
CA VAL A 481 -13.87 26.22 -3.02
C VAL A 481 -15.21 26.01 -3.71
N SER A 482 -16.17 25.43 -2.99
CA SER A 482 -17.56 25.32 -3.40
C SER A 482 -18.50 25.82 -2.31
N SER A 483 -19.72 26.21 -2.69
CA SER A 483 -20.73 26.74 -1.77
C SER A 483 -22.13 26.45 -2.31
N ASP A 484 -23.10 26.34 -1.42
CA ASP A 484 -24.50 26.24 -1.78
C ASP A 484 -25.04 27.58 -2.29
N ASN A 485 -24.29 28.69 -2.05
CA ASN A 485 -24.62 30.05 -2.49
C ASN A 485 -23.41 30.66 -3.23
N PRO A 486 -23.09 30.19 -4.44
CA PRO A 486 -21.83 30.56 -5.12
C PRO A 486 -21.70 32.06 -5.43
N GLU A 487 -22.77 32.75 -5.79
CA GLU A 487 -22.72 34.20 -6.04
C GLU A 487 -22.40 35.00 -4.78
N VAL A 488 -23.01 34.64 -3.64
CA VAL A 488 -22.76 35.30 -2.36
C VAL A 488 -21.30 35.02 -1.92
N LEU A 489 -20.86 33.78 -2.06
CA LEU A 489 -19.48 33.43 -1.74
C LEU A 489 -18.48 34.22 -2.60
N ARG A 490 -18.69 34.29 -3.89
CA ARG A 490 -17.80 35.04 -4.81
C ARG A 490 -17.65 36.50 -4.41
N ASN A 491 -18.77 37.15 -4.06
CA ASN A 491 -18.75 38.56 -3.63
C ASN A 491 -18.01 38.71 -2.28
N ALA A 492 -18.22 37.76 -1.35
CA ALA A 492 -17.51 37.73 -0.09
C ALA A 492 -16.00 37.50 -0.28
N LEU A 493 -15.59 36.58 -1.15
CA LEU A 493 -14.19 36.34 -1.51
C LEU A 493 -13.51 37.57 -2.12
N LYS A 494 -14.17 38.29 -3.05
CA LYS A 494 -13.65 39.51 -3.68
C LYS A 494 -13.34 40.63 -2.66
N SER A 495 -14.03 40.63 -1.54
CA SER A 495 -13.83 41.66 -0.51
C SER A 495 -12.63 41.38 0.42
N GLN A 496 -12.01 40.21 0.32
CA GLN A 496 -10.95 39.75 1.23
C GLN A 496 -9.56 40.16 0.73
N PRO A 497 -8.75 40.86 1.55
CA PRO A 497 -7.44 41.35 1.10
C PRO A 497 -6.37 40.25 0.93
N PHE A 498 -6.56 39.04 1.47
CA PHE A 498 -5.65 37.91 1.33
C PHE A 498 -5.92 37.11 0.04
N ILE A 499 -6.97 37.42 -0.73
CA ILE A 499 -7.31 36.78 -2.00
C ILE A 499 -6.62 37.51 -3.12
N GLN A 500 -5.86 36.79 -3.94
CA GLN A 500 -5.12 37.32 -5.08
C GLN A 500 -5.84 37.12 -6.40
N GLY A 501 -6.73 36.12 -6.49
CA GLY A 501 -7.52 35.85 -7.70
C GLY A 501 -8.59 34.83 -7.43
N ILE A 502 -9.67 34.86 -8.23
CA ILE A 502 -10.82 33.96 -8.12
C ILE A 502 -11.19 33.49 -9.51
N GLY A 503 -10.83 32.27 -9.88
CA GLY A 503 -11.23 31.65 -11.15
C GLY A 503 -12.48 30.82 -10.97
N SER A 504 -13.44 30.92 -11.87
CA SER A 504 -14.68 30.13 -11.84
C SER A 504 -14.63 29.01 -12.85
N PHE A 505 -15.15 27.86 -12.45
CA PHE A 505 -15.26 26.69 -13.33
C PHE A 505 -16.51 25.87 -13.04
N SER A 506 -16.97 25.13 -14.05
CA SER A 506 -18.04 24.13 -13.94
C SER A 506 -17.66 22.88 -14.74
N GLY A 507 -18.11 21.71 -14.31
CA GLY A 507 -17.75 20.44 -14.95
C GLY A 507 -16.52 19.80 -14.33
N THR A 508 -15.59 19.28 -15.15
CA THR A 508 -14.42 18.53 -14.64
C THR A 508 -13.43 19.45 -13.94
N SER A 509 -13.07 19.12 -12.71
CA SER A 509 -12.04 19.80 -11.94
C SER A 509 -10.65 19.20 -12.21
N LEU A 510 -9.59 20.01 -12.10
CA LEU A 510 -8.21 19.53 -12.30
C LEU A 510 -7.72 18.61 -11.18
N ASP A 511 -8.34 18.65 -10.01
CA ASP A 511 -8.05 17.75 -8.88
C ASP A 511 -8.76 16.40 -8.97
N GLY A 512 -9.57 16.16 -10.00
CA GLY A 512 -10.28 14.90 -10.24
C GLY A 512 -11.52 14.66 -9.39
N ASN A 513 -11.89 15.58 -8.49
CA ASN A 513 -13.03 15.38 -7.58
C ASN A 513 -14.39 15.55 -8.27
N TYR A 514 -14.43 16.35 -9.32
CA TYR A 514 -15.61 16.49 -10.17
C TYR A 514 -15.25 16.10 -11.59
N CYS A 515 -16.02 15.18 -12.17
CA CYS A 515 -15.81 14.71 -13.53
C CYS A 515 -17.10 14.83 -14.34
N SER A 516 -17.09 15.72 -15.32
CA SER A 516 -18.10 15.77 -16.39
C SER A 516 -17.46 15.22 -17.65
N MET A 517 -18.10 14.23 -18.27
CA MET A 517 -17.53 13.56 -19.43
C MET A 517 -18.60 13.18 -20.44
N SER A 518 -18.22 13.08 -21.69
CA SER A 518 -19.06 12.67 -22.80
C SER A 518 -18.33 11.69 -23.68
N THR A 519 -19.02 10.67 -24.13
CA THR A 519 -18.51 9.77 -25.15
C THR A 519 -18.85 10.35 -26.53
N ARG A 520 -17.83 10.58 -27.32
CA ARG A 520 -17.93 11.01 -28.71
C ARG A 520 -17.35 9.94 -29.62
N LYS A 521 -17.78 9.90 -30.86
CA LYS A 521 -17.18 9.01 -31.88
C LYS A 521 -16.15 9.79 -32.68
N ASP A 522 -14.94 9.22 -32.82
CA ASP A 522 -13.90 9.76 -33.69
C ASP A 522 -14.25 9.55 -35.20
N LYS A 523 -13.38 9.98 -36.11
CA LYS A 523 -13.54 9.83 -37.57
C LYS A 523 -13.65 8.36 -37.99
N ASP A 524 -13.05 7.44 -37.23
CA ASP A 524 -13.04 6.00 -37.50
C ASP A 524 -14.18 5.26 -36.78
N ASN A 525 -15.15 6.01 -36.20
CA ASN A 525 -16.30 5.52 -35.47
C ASN A 525 -15.95 4.81 -34.14
N ASN A 526 -14.73 5.02 -33.59
CA ASN A 526 -14.35 4.53 -32.27
C ASN A 526 -14.88 5.49 -31.21
N ASN A 527 -15.29 4.94 -30.08
CA ASN A 527 -15.70 5.76 -28.96
C ASN A 527 -14.49 6.44 -28.31
N LEU A 528 -14.57 7.73 -28.13
CA LEU A 528 -13.58 8.57 -27.48
C LEU A 528 -14.22 9.24 -26.27
N LEU A 529 -13.70 8.98 -25.09
CA LEU A 529 -14.09 9.67 -23.89
C LEU A 529 -13.45 11.05 -23.85
N VAL A 530 -14.26 12.08 -23.68
CA VAL A 530 -13.82 13.48 -23.62
C VAL A 530 -14.29 14.09 -22.31
N TYR A 531 -13.39 14.65 -21.54
CA TYR A 531 -13.70 15.39 -20.33
C TYR A 531 -14.18 16.79 -20.69
N LEU A 532 -15.28 17.22 -20.07
CA LEU A 532 -15.92 18.51 -20.33
C LEU A 532 -15.69 19.44 -19.16
N THR A 533 -15.32 20.68 -19.44
CA THR A 533 -15.18 21.72 -18.43
C THR A 533 -15.48 23.11 -19.03
N THR A 534 -15.97 23.99 -18.19
CA THR A 534 -16.19 25.40 -18.52
C THR A 534 -15.33 26.24 -17.59
N TRP A 535 -14.54 27.15 -18.12
CA TRP A 535 -13.63 28.02 -17.37
C TRP A 535 -13.91 29.49 -17.69
N ASP A 536 -13.68 30.39 -16.73
CA ASP A 536 -13.52 31.80 -17.02
C ASP A 536 -12.03 32.13 -17.29
N LYS A 537 -11.79 33.36 -17.74
CA LYS A 537 -10.42 33.83 -18.03
C LYS A 537 -9.55 33.90 -16.78
N GLU A 538 -10.13 34.28 -15.64
CA GLU A 538 -9.41 34.36 -14.37
C GLU A 538 -8.94 32.95 -13.91
N PHE A 539 -9.75 31.91 -14.17
CA PHE A 539 -9.32 30.51 -13.91
C PHE A 539 -8.07 30.17 -14.71
N ILE A 540 -8.05 30.45 -16.01
CA ILE A 540 -6.91 30.18 -16.89
C ILE A 540 -5.66 30.89 -16.38
N ASP A 541 -5.80 32.17 -16.02
CA ASP A 541 -4.69 33.01 -15.53
C ASP A 541 -4.15 32.51 -14.19
N ILE A 542 -5.02 32.15 -13.22
CA ILE A 542 -4.64 31.64 -11.90
C ILE A 542 -3.95 30.30 -12.03
N MET A 543 -4.52 29.40 -12.82
CA MET A 543 -3.97 28.07 -13.06
C MET A 543 -2.74 28.09 -13.95
N GLY A 544 -2.50 29.16 -14.72
CA GLY A 544 -1.33 29.32 -15.57
C GLY A 544 -1.28 28.31 -16.72
N ILE A 545 -2.45 27.90 -17.24
CA ILE A 545 -2.55 26.98 -18.37
C ILE A 545 -2.29 27.73 -19.67
N ASN A 546 -1.30 27.28 -20.44
CA ASN A 546 -0.87 27.99 -21.63
C ASN A 546 -1.74 27.66 -22.85
N LEU A 547 -2.19 28.66 -23.59
CA LEU A 547 -2.77 28.50 -24.90
C LEU A 547 -1.65 28.37 -25.94
N VAL A 548 -1.53 27.16 -26.54
CA VAL A 548 -0.48 26.82 -27.51
C VAL A 548 -0.85 27.38 -28.91
N LYS A 549 -2.12 27.29 -29.26
CA LYS A 549 -2.66 27.75 -30.55
C LYS A 549 -3.97 28.50 -30.31
N ASP A 550 -4.08 29.67 -30.93
CA ASP A 550 -5.29 30.48 -30.96
C ASP A 550 -5.74 30.67 -32.42
N ASN A 551 -6.95 30.22 -32.74
CA ASN A 551 -7.56 30.37 -34.06
C ASN A 551 -8.36 31.66 -34.18
N HIS A 552 -8.39 32.49 -33.12
CA HIS A 552 -9.08 33.80 -33.09
C HIS A 552 -10.58 33.72 -33.44
N LEU A 553 -11.21 32.59 -33.10
CA LEU A 553 -12.65 32.42 -33.30
C LEU A 553 -13.42 32.94 -32.07
N SER A 554 -14.62 33.45 -32.29
CA SER A 554 -15.51 33.93 -31.24
C SER A 554 -16.92 33.37 -31.44
N GLY A 555 -17.69 33.30 -30.35
CA GLY A 555 -19.04 32.74 -30.37
C GLY A 555 -19.11 31.42 -29.61
N ASP A 556 -20.03 30.53 -29.98
CA ASP A 556 -20.14 29.20 -29.36
C ASP A 556 -19.04 28.27 -29.90
N VAL A 557 -17.84 28.52 -29.45
CA VAL A 557 -16.62 27.79 -29.82
C VAL A 557 -16.06 27.02 -28.64
N LYS A 558 -15.33 25.92 -28.91
CA LYS A 558 -14.68 25.09 -27.89
C LYS A 558 -13.18 25.21 -28.03
N TYR A 559 -12.50 25.14 -26.90
CA TYR A 559 -11.07 24.89 -26.86
C TYR A 559 -10.84 23.40 -26.56
N ILE A 560 -9.71 22.87 -26.96
CA ILE A 560 -9.30 21.50 -26.67
C ILE A 560 -7.87 21.49 -26.13
N ASN A 561 -7.45 20.40 -25.51
CA ASN A 561 -6.04 20.25 -25.17
C ASN A 561 -5.28 19.47 -26.27
N GLU A 562 -3.93 19.50 -26.18
CA GLU A 562 -3.07 18.81 -27.18
C GLU A 562 -3.36 17.31 -27.25
N GLU A 563 -3.74 16.66 -26.15
CA GLU A 563 -4.11 15.23 -26.10
C GLU A 563 -5.34 14.94 -27.00
N LEU A 564 -6.38 15.73 -26.85
CA LEU A 564 -7.56 15.59 -27.69
C LEU A 564 -7.25 15.93 -29.16
N ALA A 565 -6.47 16.98 -29.41
CA ALA A 565 -6.02 17.33 -30.75
C ALA A 565 -5.24 16.18 -31.43
N GLY A 566 -4.34 15.53 -30.68
CA GLY A 566 -3.59 14.38 -31.14
C GLY A 566 -4.46 13.17 -31.47
N LYS A 567 -5.42 12.83 -30.57
CA LYS A 567 -6.36 11.71 -30.80
C LYS A 567 -7.27 11.93 -32.01
N LEU A 568 -7.63 13.18 -32.28
CA LEU A 568 -8.43 13.55 -33.45
C LEU A 568 -7.60 13.74 -34.71
N SER A 569 -6.27 13.65 -34.63
CA SER A 569 -5.33 13.88 -35.72
C SER A 569 -5.58 15.24 -36.43
N LEU A 570 -5.82 16.30 -35.65
CA LEU A 570 -6.02 17.63 -36.16
C LEU A 570 -4.73 18.18 -36.75
N GLY A 571 -4.78 18.55 -38.02
CA GLY A 571 -3.65 19.15 -38.74
C GLY A 571 -3.41 20.62 -38.34
N ASP A 572 -2.20 21.11 -38.67
CA ASP A 572 -1.87 22.53 -38.56
C ASP A 572 -2.79 23.37 -39.47
N GLY A 573 -3.63 24.25 -38.88
CA GLY A 573 -4.59 25.09 -39.60
C GLY A 573 -6.04 24.62 -39.55
N GLU A 574 -6.32 23.41 -39.11
CA GLU A 574 -7.70 22.94 -38.89
C GLU A 574 -8.29 23.58 -37.64
N SER A 575 -9.50 24.17 -37.78
CA SER A 575 -10.27 24.82 -36.71
C SER A 575 -11.62 24.12 -36.47
N GLU A 576 -11.86 22.98 -37.11
CA GLU A 576 -13.11 22.22 -37.02
C GLU A 576 -12.86 20.75 -36.75
N VAL A 577 -13.64 20.21 -35.85
CA VAL A 577 -13.68 18.76 -35.56
C VAL A 577 -15.00 18.20 -36.07
N THR A 578 -14.94 17.23 -36.95
CA THR A 578 -16.11 16.45 -37.38
C THR A 578 -16.13 15.15 -36.58
N TRP A 579 -17.19 14.94 -35.82
CA TRP A 579 -17.39 13.72 -35.04
C TRP A 579 -18.01 12.60 -35.89
N GLY A 580 -17.92 11.37 -35.42
CA GLY A 580 -18.46 10.21 -36.14
C GLY A 580 -20.00 10.21 -36.32
N ASP A 581 -20.73 11.01 -35.55
CA ASP A 581 -22.16 11.27 -35.69
C ASP A 581 -22.48 12.35 -36.75
N GLY A 582 -21.45 12.92 -37.39
CA GLY A 582 -21.57 13.98 -38.37
C GLY A 582 -21.69 15.38 -37.77
N SER A 583 -21.71 15.52 -36.47
CA SER A 583 -21.71 16.85 -35.84
C SER A 583 -20.35 17.54 -36.00
N VAL A 584 -20.35 18.86 -36.11
CA VAL A 584 -19.14 19.65 -36.27
C VAL A 584 -18.96 20.55 -35.05
N THR A 585 -17.76 20.57 -34.48
CA THR A 585 -17.37 21.47 -33.37
C THR A 585 -16.31 22.44 -33.87
N GLN A 586 -16.55 23.73 -33.72
CA GLN A 586 -15.58 24.81 -34.00
C GLN A 586 -14.55 24.85 -32.86
N VAL A 587 -13.24 24.76 -33.19
CA VAL A 587 -12.13 24.80 -32.23
C VAL A 587 -11.48 26.18 -32.24
N ALA A 588 -11.70 26.94 -31.16
CA ALA A 588 -11.12 28.28 -31.00
C ALA A 588 -9.62 28.29 -30.75
N GLY A 589 -9.10 27.20 -30.16
CA GLY A 589 -7.68 27.05 -29.87
C GLY A 589 -7.34 25.77 -29.16
N VAL A 590 -6.04 25.57 -28.93
CA VAL A 590 -5.50 24.41 -28.28
C VAL A 590 -4.69 24.84 -27.06
N PHE A 591 -5.05 24.31 -25.90
CA PHE A 591 -4.28 24.46 -24.66
C PHE A 591 -3.20 23.38 -24.57
N SER A 592 -2.10 23.73 -23.89
CA SER A 592 -1.08 22.74 -23.53
C SER A 592 -1.68 21.59 -22.71
N ASN A 593 -1.06 20.43 -22.78
CA ASN A 593 -1.46 19.31 -21.94
C ASN A 593 -1.22 19.60 -20.45
N PHE A 594 -2.10 19.08 -19.64
CA PHE A 594 -2.02 19.11 -18.18
C PHE A 594 -2.49 17.78 -17.61
N HIS A 595 -1.96 17.42 -16.45
CA HIS A 595 -2.35 16.22 -15.71
C HIS A 595 -3.58 16.51 -14.83
N MET A 596 -4.53 15.59 -14.83
CA MET A 596 -5.60 15.58 -13.85
C MET A 596 -5.11 14.78 -12.64
N THR A 597 -5.35 15.26 -11.44
CA THR A 597 -4.98 14.61 -10.16
C THR A 597 -3.48 14.59 -9.89
N ASN A 598 -2.68 13.86 -10.65
CA ASN A 598 -1.23 13.76 -10.44
C ASN A 598 -0.46 13.41 -11.72
N ILE A 599 0.86 13.42 -11.63
CA ILE A 599 1.78 13.17 -12.75
C ILE A 599 1.80 11.71 -13.22
N LEU A 600 1.27 10.76 -12.45
CA LEU A 600 1.25 9.34 -12.80
C LEU A 600 0.13 9.03 -13.77
N ASP A 601 -0.94 9.83 -13.75
CA ASP A 601 -2.06 9.68 -14.67
C ASP A 601 -1.67 10.14 -16.06
N PRO A 602 -2.10 9.42 -17.13
CA PRO A 602 -1.90 9.88 -18.48
C PRO A 602 -2.66 11.16 -18.73
N TYR A 603 -2.22 11.95 -19.72
CA TYR A 603 -3.00 13.09 -20.17
C TYR A 603 -4.39 12.65 -20.63
N GLN A 604 -5.40 13.40 -20.20
CA GLN A 604 -6.78 13.12 -20.55
C GLN A 604 -7.24 14.07 -21.69
N PRO A 605 -8.12 13.62 -22.59
CA PRO A 605 -8.67 14.47 -23.65
C PRO A 605 -9.74 15.40 -23.09
N PHE A 606 -9.48 16.72 -23.15
CA PHE A 606 -10.37 17.76 -22.65
C PHE A 606 -10.98 18.59 -23.78
N MET A 607 -12.29 18.86 -23.64
CA MET A 607 -13.01 19.88 -24.38
C MET A 607 -13.42 20.97 -23.38
N ILE A 608 -12.96 22.18 -23.65
CA ILE A 608 -13.03 23.31 -22.72
C ILE A 608 -13.90 24.41 -23.34
N THR A 609 -14.88 24.87 -22.59
CA THR A 609 -15.67 26.06 -22.95
C THR A 609 -15.13 27.23 -22.16
N VAL A 610 -14.82 28.32 -22.81
CA VAL A 610 -14.43 29.56 -22.13
C VAL A 610 -15.60 30.54 -22.17
N LYS A 611 -16.08 30.97 -21.00
CA LYS A 611 -17.22 31.85 -20.82
C LYS A 611 -16.87 33.03 -19.91
N ASP A 612 -17.64 34.10 -19.98
CA ASP A 612 -17.60 35.10 -18.92
C ASP A 612 -18.15 34.50 -17.62
N THR A 613 -17.63 34.95 -16.49
CA THR A 613 -17.91 34.33 -15.19
C THR A 613 -19.42 34.27 -14.86
N ASP A 614 -20.18 35.31 -15.23
CA ASP A 614 -21.60 35.40 -14.93
C ASP A 614 -22.48 34.50 -15.84
N GLU A 615 -21.86 33.84 -16.84
CA GLU A 615 -22.50 32.86 -17.74
C GLU A 615 -22.24 31.40 -17.31
N ILE A 616 -21.46 31.19 -16.25
CA ILE A 616 -21.17 29.87 -15.75
C ILE A 616 -22.23 29.48 -14.72
N GLU A 617 -23.00 28.46 -15.03
CA GLU A 617 -24.04 27.88 -14.14
C GLU A 617 -23.35 27.07 -13.03
N ASP A 618 -23.81 27.22 -11.78
CA ASP A 618 -23.33 26.53 -10.58
C ASP A 618 -21.79 26.48 -10.47
N PRO A 619 -21.12 27.64 -10.45
CA PRO A 619 -19.66 27.68 -10.48
C PRO A 619 -19.04 27.20 -9.18
N ASN A 620 -17.99 26.39 -9.31
CA ASN A 620 -16.98 26.20 -8.29
C ASN A 620 -15.83 27.20 -8.52
N PHE A 621 -15.03 27.43 -7.49
CA PHE A 621 -13.98 28.44 -7.55
C PHE A 621 -12.59 27.84 -7.29
N MET A 622 -11.61 28.27 -8.09
CA MET A 622 -10.18 28.16 -7.75
C MET A 622 -9.73 29.51 -7.19
N VAL A 623 -9.39 29.52 -5.93
CA VAL A 623 -9.06 30.72 -5.17
C VAL A 623 -7.58 30.75 -4.88
N LYS A 624 -6.88 31.73 -5.41
CA LYS A 624 -5.47 31.97 -5.11
C LYS A 624 -5.35 32.92 -3.93
N THR A 625 -4.62 32.49 -2.91
CA THR A 625 -4.38 33.26 -1.68
C THR A 625 -2.96 33.82 -1.62
N ASP A 626 -2.70 34.68 -0.64
CA ASP A 626 -1.38 35.26 -0.37
C ASP A 626 -0.38 34.25 0.27
N GLY A 627 -0.81 33.01 0.53
CA GLY A 627 0.00 31.96 1.14
C GLY A 627 0.21 32.12 2.65
N SER A 628 -0.56 32.98 3.32
CA SER A 628 -0.47 33.13 4.77
C SER A 628 -0.96 31.84 5.47
N PRO A 629 -0.36 31.43 6.61
CA PRO A 629 -0.73 30.20 7.31
C PRO A 629 -2.20 30.11 7.73
N ASP A 630 -2.85 31.27 7.89
CA ASP A 630 -4.26 31.38 8.30
C ASP A 630 -5.24 31.38 7.11
N SER A 631 -4.77 31.36 5.86
CA SER A 631 -5.63 31.49 4.67
C SER A 631 -6.69 30.39 4.61
N ARG A 632 -6.34 29.12 4.88
CA ARG A 632 -7.31 28.01 4.93
C ARG A 632 -8.40 28.25 5.97
N LYS A 633 -8.02 28.68 7.17
CA LYS A 633 -8.98 28.95 8.26
C LYS A 633 -9.92 30.07 7.90
N LYS A 634 -9.40 31.18 7.35
CA LYS A 634 -10.21 32.33 6.91
C LYS A 634 -11.19 31.94 5.80
N LEU A 635 -10.77 31.11 4.84
CA LEU A 635 -11.65 30.56 3.82
C LEU A 635 -12.74 29.68 4.42
N CYS A 636 -12.39 28.80 5.36
CA CYS A 636 -13.34 27.95 6.08
C CYS A 636 -14.39 28.79 6.82
N ASP A 637 -13.95 29.79 7.58
CA ASP A 637 -14.85 30.68 8.34
C ASP A 637 -15.81 31.44 7.40
N LEU A 638 -15.29 31.89 6.24
CA LEU A 638 -16.09 32.60 5.23
C LEU A 638 -17.16 31.70 4.59
N ILE A 639 -16.81 30.46 4.24
CA ILE A 639 -17.77 29.49 3.65
C ILE A 639 -18.85 29.16 4.69
N LYS A 640 -18.48 28.96 5.96
CA LYS A 640 -19.44 28.73 7.05
C LYS A 640 -20.41 29.88 7.25
N GLU A 641 -19.93 31.10 7.13
CA GLU A 641 -20.76 32.30 7.23
C GLU A 641 -21.75 32.40 6.06
N VAL A 642 -21.29 32.12 4.83
CA VAL A 642 -22.12 32.20 3.61
C VAL A 642 -23.16 31.08 3.54
N ASP A 643 -22.77 29.85 3.85
CA ASP A 643 -23.66 28.68 3.77
C ASP A 643 -24.51 28.50 5.05
N GLY A 644 -24.23 29.24 6.11
CA GLY A 644 -24.94 29.13 7.39
C GLY A 644 -24.75 27.77 8.08
N THR A 645 -23.63 27.08 7.82
CA THR A 645 -23.34 25.73 8.34
C THR A 645 -22.26 25.75 9.42
N THR A 646 -22.37 24.84 10.38
CA THR A 646 -21.33 24.57 11.39
C THR A 646 -20.56 23.29 11.12
N GLU A 647 -20.93 22.57 10.07
CA GLU A 647 -20.36 21.25 9.72
C GLU A 647 -18.92 21.34 9.20
N ASP A 648 -18.28 20.19 9.12
CA ASP A 648 -16.95 20.10 8.51
C ASP A 648 -17.06 20.37 6.99
N LEU A 649 -16.14 21.18 6.48
CA LEU A 649 -16.15 21.66 5.10
C LEU A 649 -15.07 21.04 4.23
N ASP A 650 -14.48 19.90 4.64
CA ASP A 650 -13.35 19.32 3.92
C ASP A 650 -13.67 19.01 2.44
N TRP A 651 -14.92 18.72 2.10
CA TRP A 651 -15.33 18.52 0.72
C TRP A 651 -15.57 19.84 -0.05
N LYS A 652 -15.92 20.95 0.65
CA LYS A 652 -16.13 22.29 0.07
C LYS A 652 -14.84 23.10 -0.06
N LEU A 653 -13.83 22.80 0.75
CA LEU A 653 -12.56 23.54 0.78
C LEU A 653 -11.37 22.59 0.72
N GLN A 654 -10.74 22.48 -0.42
CA GLN A 654 -9.60 21.62 -0.63
C GLN A 654 -8.40 22.38 -1.19
N SER A 655 -7.21 22.14 -0.62
CA SER A 655 -5.96 22.64 -1.17
C SER A 655 -5.56 21.78 -2.37
N VAL A 656 -5.29 22.42 -3.51
CA VAL A 656 -4.84 21.71 -4.73
C VAL A 656 -3.51 21.00 -4.49
N ASP A 657 -2.57 21.65 -3.82
CA ASP A 657 -1.25 21.08 -3.49
C ASP A 657 -1.35 19.89 -2.51
N ASP A 658 -2.25 19.96 -1.53
CA ASP A 658 -2.45 18.85 -0.57
C ASP A 658 -3.12 17.64 -1.23
N ASN A 659 -4.07 17.84 -2.13
CA ASN A 659 -4.70 16.76 -2.90
C ASN A 659 -3.69 16.02 -3.78
N ILE A 660 -2.81 16.77 -4.47
CA ILE A 660 -1.73 16.18 -5.27
C ILE A 660 -0.75 15.39 -4.38
N LYS A 661 -0.39 15.94 -3.21
CA LYS A 661 0.45 15.22 -2.26
C LYS A 661 -0.23 13.98 -1.71
N ALA A 662 -1.56 14.03 -1.52
CA ALA A 662 -2.35 12.89 -1.06
C ALA A 662 -2.44 11.79 -2.12
N SER A 663 -2.60 12.14 -3.39
CA SER A 663 -2.64 11.18 -4.49
C SER A 663 -1.35 10.35 -4.66
N LEU A 664 -0.21 10.86 -4.14
CA LEU A 664 1.07 10.16 -4.12
C LEU A 664 1.36 9.42 -2.78
N ASN A 665 0.34 9.23 -1.93
CA ASN A 665 0.56 8.62 -0.62
C ASN A 665 0.96 7.13 -0.70
N GLU A 666 0.55 6.42 -1.73
CA GLU A 666 0.92 5.01 -1.92
C GLU A 666 2.41 4.85 -2.17
N GLU A 667 2.96 5.66 -3.06
CA GLU A 667 4.39 5.71 -3.37
C GLU A 667 5.20 6.15 -2.16
N LYS A 668 4.70 7.15 -1.40
CA LYS A 668 5.34 7.59 -0.14
C LYS A 668 5.35 6.49 0.91
N ASN A 669 4.29 5.70 1.02
CA ASN A 669 4.26 4.57 1.94
C ASN A 669 5.24 3.48 1.52
N THR A 670 5.30 3.13 0.25
CA THR A 670 6.30 2.20 -0.30
C THR A 670 7.71 2.69 0.00
N MET A 671 7.98 3.98 -0.20
CA MET A 671 9.26 4.61 0.16
C MET A 671 9.58 4.46 1.66
N ARG A 672 8.61 4.73 2.55
CA ARG A 672 8.79 4.58 4.01
C ARG A 672 9.10 3.13 4.38
N ILE A 673 8.38 2.18 3.80
CA ILE A 673 8.59 0.74 4.00
C ILE A 673 10.01 0.36 3.62
N VAL A 674 10.45 0.64 2.39
CA VAL A 674 11.79 0.29 1.91
C VAL A 674 12.88 0.98 2.72
N SER A 675 12.66 2.23 3.16
CA SER A 675 13.60 2.96 4.02
C SER A 675 13.76 2.32 5.40
N ILE A 676 12.68 1.89 6.05
CA ILE A 676 12.72 1.20 7.34
C ILE A 676 13.48 -0.11 7.20
N PHE A 677 13.17 -0.92 6.19
CA PHE A 677 13.86 -2.19 5.97
C PHE A 677 15.33 -2.02 5.63
N THR A 678 15.67 -0.99 4.85
CA THR A 678 17.08 -0.63 4.59
C THR A 678 17.80 -0.25 5.87
N GLY A 679 17.18 0.53 6.76
CA GLY A 679 17.69 0.84 8.08
C GLY A 679 17.99 -0.40 8.90
N VAL A 680 17.07 -1.38 8.90
CA VAL A 680 17.27 -2.67 9.59
C VAL A 680 18.40 -3.48 8.98
N ALA A 681 18.49 -3.56 7.65
CA ALA A 681 19.57 -4.24 6.96
C ALA A 681 20.94 -3.62 7.29
N VAL A 682 21.00 -2.29 7.35
CA VAL A 682 22.21 -1.55 7.78
C VAL A 682 22.57 -1.87 9.23
N LEU A 683 21.61 -1.88 10.15
CA LEU A 683 21.84 -2.25 11.55
C LEU A 683 22.40 -3.67 11.69
N ILE A 684 21.82 -4.65 11.00
CA ILE A 684 22.32 -6.03 11.01
C ILE A 684 23.73 -6.10 10.39
N SER A 685 23.99 -5.30 9.34
CA SER A 685 25.33 -5.19 8.72
C SER A 685 26.36 -4.68 9.71
N ILE A 686 26.04 -3.62 10.45
CA ILE A 686 26.90 -3.07 11.51
C ILE A 686 27.20 -4.14 12.56
N LEU A 687 26.18 -4.85 13.05
CA LEU A 687 26.35 -5.93 14.00
C LEU A 687 27.24 -7.05 13.44
N GLY A 688 27.10 -7.38 12.16
CA GLY A 688 27.94 -8.33 11.46
C GLY A 688 29.40 -7.90 11.38
N PHE A 689 29.68 -6.65 11.00
CA PHE A 689 31.02 -6.09 10.97
C PHE A 689 31.66 -6.06 12.36
N ILE A 690 30.91 -5.67 13.38
CA ILE A 690 31.36 -5.67 14.78
C ILE A 690 31.76 -7.09 15.20
N GLY A 691 30.90 -8.07 14.97
CA GLY A 691 31.16 -9.46 15.36
C GLY A 691 32.37 -10.07 14.64
N MET A 692 32.46 -9.86 13.33
CA MET A 692 33.59 -10.36 12.53
C MET A 692 34.91 -9.68 12.87
N SER A 693 34.92 -8.37 13.08
CA SER A 693 36.14 -7.64 13.41
C SER A 693 36.71 -8.08 14.77
N LEU A 694 35.86 -8.27 15.77
CA LEU A 694 36.26 -8.82 17.08
C LEU A 694 36.88 -10.22 16.97
N PHE A 695 36.30 -11.07 16.12
CA PHE A 695 36.87 -12.38 15.87
C PHE A 695 38.25 -12.29 15.20
N PHE A 696 38.38 -11.49 14.14
CA PHE A 696 39.66 -11.29 13.45
C PHE A 696 40.75 -10.73 14.39
N ILE A 697 40.40 -9.78 15.24
CA ILE A 697 41.29 -9.21 16.24
C ILE A 697 41.73 -10.28 17.22
N ARG A 698 40.82 -11.09 17.78
CA ARG A 698 41.14 -12.19 18.69
C ARG A 698 42.10 -13.22 18.05
N GLN A 699 41.83 -13.59 16.80
CA GLN A 699 42.66 -14.56 16.06
C GLN A 699 44.10 -14.06 15.80
N ARG A 700 44.27 -12.76 15.60
CA ARG A 700 45.54 -12.16 15.28
C ARG A 700 46.19 -11.43 16.45
N LYS A 701 45.68 -11.62 17.65
CA LYS A 701 46.17 -10.92 18.84
C LYS A 701 47.66 -11.09 19.03
N LYS A 702 48.24 -12.30 18.83
CA LYS A 702 49.68 -12.58 18.89
C LYS A 702 50.46 -11.88 17.77
N GLU A 703 49.98 -11.89 16.52
CA GLU A 703 50.61 -11.21 15.38
C GLU A 703 50.66 -9.71 15.59
N ILE A 704 49.56 -9.12 16.06
CA ILE A 704 49.47 -7.69 16.39
C ILE A 704 50.41 -7.34 17.52
N GLY A 705 50.48 -8.17 18.58
CA GLY A 705 51.38 -8.00 19.71
C GLY A 705 52.85 -8.04 19.28
N VAL A 706 53.26 -9.03 18.49
CA VAL A 706 54.63 -9.15 17.96
C VAL A 706 55.02 -7.93 17.11
N ARG A 707 54.14 -7.51 16.16
CA ARG A 707 54.39 -6.35 15.32
C ARG A 707 54.53 -5.05 16.13
N ARG A 708 53.72 -4.90 17.19
CA ARG A 708 53.84 -3.76 18.10
C ARG A 708 55.18 -3.73 18.87
N ILE A 709 55.64 -4.89 19.32
CA ILE A 709 56.96 -5.00 19.96
C ILE A 709 58.07 -4.71 18.97
N MET A 710 57.90 -5.09 17.71
CA MET A 710 58.82 -4.80 16.62
C MET A 710 58.74 -3.37 16.07
N GLY A 711 57.98 -2.48 16.70
CA GLY A 711 57.92 -1.05 16.39
C GLY A 711 56.84 -0.60 15.45
N SER A 712 55.90 -1.47 15.04
CA SER A 712 54.79 -1.04 14.17
C SER A 712 53.92 0.00 14.85
N THR A 713 53.57 1.04 14.13
CA THR A 713 52.67 2.11 14.57
C THR A 713 51.19 1.65 14.62
N THR A 714 50.37 2.36 15.40
CA THR A 714 48.94 2.11 15.45
C THR A 714 48.31 2.23 14.08
N ASN A 715 48.73 3.19 13.26
CA ASN A 715 48.20 3.42 11.92
C ASN A 715 48.54 2.29 10.94
N GLU A 716 49.72 1.64 11.05
CA GLU A 716 50.08 0.49 10.22
C GLU A 716 49.20 -0.73 10.55
N VAL A 717 48.97 -0.98 11.83
CA VAL A 717 48.05 -2.07 12.28
C VAL A 717 46.64 -1.81 11.82
N LEU A 718 46.15 -0.56 11.95
CA LEU A 718 44.86 -0.11 11.50
C LEU A 718 44.70 -0.30 9.98
N SER A 719 45.64 0.19 9.18
CA SER A 719 45.64 0.07 7.72
C SER A 719 45.61 -1.39 7.27
N LEU A 720 46.40 -2.26 7.89
CA LEU A 720 46.46 -3.68 7.58
C LEU A 720 45.08 -4.37 7.80
N LEU A 721 44.41 -4.04 8.88
CA LEU A 721 43.13 -4.63 9.21
C LEU A 721 42.04 -4.06 8.31
N LEU A 722 41.98 -2.74 8.13
CA LEU A 722 41.01 -2.09 7.26
C LEU A 722 41.07 -2.60 5.81
N THR A 723 42.27 -2.74 5.24
CA THR A 723 42.45 -3.21 3.86
C THR A 723 41.84 -4.62 3.67
N LYS A 724 41.97 -5.50 4.65
CA LYS A 724 41.42 -6.86 4.57
C LYS A 724 39.90 -6.90 4.64
N PHE A 725 39.26 -5.94 5.30
CA PHE A 725 37.82 -5.81 5.38
C PHE A 725 37.25 -5.03 4.18
N CYS A 726 37.98 -4.02 3.68
CA CYS A 726 37.53 -3.24 2.54
C CYS A 726 37.59 -4.00 1.20
N ALA A 727 38.52 -4.95 1.05
CA ALA A 727 38.64 -5.72 -0.20
C ALA A 727 37.38 -6.50 -0.57
N PRO A 728 36.73 -7.27 0.35
CA PRO A 728 35.45 -7.90 0.06
C PRO A 728 34.33 -6.91 -0.28
N LEU A 729 34.33 -5.70 0.30
CA LEU A 729 33.34 -4.66 -0.01
C LEU A 729 33.47 -4.16 -1.45
N LEU A 730 34.70 -3.95 -1.91
CA LEU A 730 34.97 -3.56 -3.31
C LEU A 730 34.48 -4.65 -4.29
N VAL A 731 34.71 -5.92 -3.95
CA VAL A 731 34.17 -7.04 -4.74
C VAL A 731 32.65 -7.03 -4.71
N SER A 732 32.03 -6.79 -3.54
CA SER A 732 30.57 -6.70 -3.40
C SER A 732 29.99 -5.59 -4.29
N PHE A 733 30.68 -4.46 -4.40
CA PHE A 733 30.24 -3.35 -5.25
C PHE A 733 30.12 -3.74 -6.72
N ILE A 734 31.07 -4.56 -7.23
CA ILE A 734 31.03 -5.06 -8.62
C ILE A 734 29.77 -5.88 -8.91
N PHE A 735 29.27 -6.64 -7.93
CA PHE A 735 28.05 -7.44 -8.08
C PHE A 735 26.78 -6.67 -7.72
N ALA A 736 26.87 -5.74 -6.75
CA ALA A 736 25.73 -4.97 -6.31
C ALA A 736 25.24 -3.98 -7.38
N VAL A 737 26.16 -3.34 -8.13
CA VAL A 737 25.78 -2.36 -9.16
C VAL A 737 24.91 -2.97 -10.25
N PRO A 738 25.29 -4.06 -10.95
CA PRO A 738 24.42 -4.63 -11.98
C PRO A 738 23.11 -5.16 -11.41
N LEU A 739 23.13 -5.78 -10.23
CA LEU A 739 21.91 -6.30 -9.59
C LEU A 739 20.93 -5.17 -9.24
N SER A 740 21.43 -4.11 -8.59
CA SER A 740 20.59 -2.98 -8.21
C SER A 740 20.13 -2.18 -9.43
N TRP A 741 20.95 -2.06 -10.45
CA TRP A 741 20.56 -1.44 -11.71
C TRP A 741 19.39 -2.19 -12.35
N PHE A 742 19.49 -3.52 -12.48
CA PHE A 742 18.45 -4.34 -13.06
C PHE A 742 17.12 -4.25 -12.29
N ILE A 743 17.18 -4.33 -10.94
CA ILE A 743 15.99 -4.25 -10.09
C ILE A 743 15.33 -2.87 -10.22
N MET A 744 16.13 -1.80 -10.16
CA MET A 744 15.61 -0.45 -10.16
C MET A 744 15.16 0.03 -11.54
N ASP A 745 15.80 -0.43 -12.60
CA ASP A 745 15.37 -0.16 -13.97
C ASP A 745 13.98 -0.76 -14.24
N LYS A 746 13.79 -2.03 -13.86
CA LYS A 746 12.50 -2.71 -13.91
C LYS A 746 11.42 -2.00 -13.09
N TRP A 747 11.75 -1.54 -11.91
CA TRP A 747 10.80 -0.80 -11.08
C TRP A 747 10.46 0.57 -11.67
N LEU A 748 11.42 1.27 -12.21
CA LEU A 748 11.23 2.57 -12.87
C LEU A 748 10.42 2.47 -14.17
N GLU A 749 10.40 1.32 -14.84
CA GLU A 749 9.57 1.11 -16.05
C GLU A 749 8.06 1.29 -15.77
N SER A 750 7.61 1.11 -14.53
CA SER A 750 6.21 1.33 -14.15
C SER A 750 5.79 2.82 -14.11
N PHE A 751 6.75 3.75 -14.20
CA PHE A 751 6.50 5.18 -14.16
C PHE A 751 6.68 5.82 -15.53
N SER A 752 5.65 6.52 -16.02
CA SER A 752 5.76 7.31 -17.25
C SER A 752 6.74 8.47 -17.10
N TYR A 753 6.77 9.11 -15.91
CA TYR A 753 7.68 10.20 -15.56
C TYR A 753 8.74 9.70 -14.59
N ARG A 754 9.85 9.21 -15.13
CA ARG A 754 10.93 8.55 -14.38
C ARG A 754 12.26 9.28 -14.42
N ILE A 755 13.04 9.16 -13.33
CA ILE A 755 14.43 9.60 -13.30
C ILE A 755 15.32 8.64 -14.10
N GLY A 756 16.37 9.16 -14.72
CA GLY A 756 17.45 8.32 -15.25
C GLY A 756 18.34 7.75 -14.14
N LEU A 757 18.67 6.47 -14.21
CA LEU A 757 19.60 5.83 -13.28
C LEU A 757 21.03 6.37 -13.51
N SER A 758 21.37 7.42 -12.78
CA SER A 758 22.70 8.04 -12.88
C SER A 758 23.75 7.25 -12.11
N PRO A 759 24.98 7.08 -12.66
CA PRO A 759 26.09 6.36 -11.99
C PRO A 759 26.42 6.83 -10.57
N TRP A 760 26.17 8.10 -10.25
CA TRP A 760 26.46 8.65 -8.92
C TRP A 760 25.60 8.00 -7.81
N ILE A 761 24.40 7.49 -8.12
CA ILE A 761 23.51 6.82 -7.17
C ILE A 761 24.20 5.57 -6.61
N PHE A 762 24.82 4.78 -7.49
CA PHE A 762 25.56 3.57 -7.13
C PHE A 762 26.83 3.91 -6.36
N ILE A 763 27.54 4.95 -6.80
CA ILE A 763 28.78 5.42 -6.12
C ILE A 763 28.44 5.91 -4.71
N ALA A 764 27.36 6.67 -4.54
CA ALA A 764 26.92 7.17 -3.24
C ALA A 764 26.55 6.02 -2.29
N SER A 765 25.76 5.03 -2.74
CA SER A 765 25.39 3.87 -1.92
C SER A 765 26.62 3.03 -1.54
N GLY A 766 27.56 2.82 -2.46
CA GLY A 766 28.82 2.15 -2.21
C GLY A 766 29.71 2.91 -1.21
N ALA A 767 29.82 4.22 -1.35
CA ALA A 767 30.59 5.08 -0.44
C ALA A 767 30.00 5.07 0.99
N VAL A 768 28.68 5.18 1.13
CA VAL A 768 28.00 5.10 2.44
C VAL A 768 28.20 3.71 3.07
N SER A 769 28.06 2.63 2.31
CA SER A 769 28.30 1.27 2.79
C SER A 769 29.76 1.08 3.25
N LEU A 770 30.73 1.61 2.50
CA LEU A 770 32.14 1.59 2.86
C LEU A 770 32.40 2.41 4.15
N LEU A 771 31.80 3.59 4.25
CA LEU A 771 31.90 4.44 5.44
C LEU A 771 31.38 3.72 6.69
N ILE A 772 30.19 3.10 6.60
CA ILE A 772 29.60 2.32 7.68
C ILE A 772 30.54 1.19 8.13
N ALA A 773 31.10 0.44 7.19
CA ALA A 773 32.02 -0.63 7.48
C ALA A 773 33.31 -0.11 8.16
N VAL A 774 33.90 0.94 7.62
CA VAL A 774 35.12 1.57 8.17
C VAL A 774 34.87 2.08 9.59
N VAL A 775 33.78 2.80 9.82
CA VAL A 775 33.42 3.32 11.15
C VAL A 775 33.20 2.18 12.14
N SER A 776 32.42 1.15 11.73
CA SER A 776 32.13 -0.02 12.59
C SER A 776 33.38 -0.77 13.05
N ILE A 777 34.40 -0.84 12.17
CA ILE A 777 35.63 -1.59 12.43
C ILE A 777 36.68 -0.71 13.13
N PHE A 778 36.68 0.59 12.84
CA PHE A 778 37.69 1.54 13.32
C PHE A 778 37.80 1.55 14.83
N PHE A 779 36.70 1.73 15.56
CA PHE A 779 36.69 1.79 17.02
C PHE A 779 37.23 0.52 17.67
N GLN A 780 36.91 -0.64 17.10
CA GLN A 780 37.40 -1.92 17.64
C GLN A 780 38.88 -2.17 17.36
N THR A 781 39.33 -1.78 16.16
CA THR A 781 40.72 -1.91 15.76
C THR A 781 41.57 -0.95 16.56
N LEU A 782 41.10 0.26 16.82
CA LEU A 782 41.75 1.23 17.66
C LEU A 782 41.94 0.70 19.10
N HIS A 783 40.90 0.12 19.68
CA HIS A 783 40.93 -0.50 21.00
C HIS A 783 41.94 -1.66 21.05
N ALA A 784 41.97 -2.50 20.03
CA ALA A 784 42.90 -3.62 19.92
C ALA A 784 44.37 -3.14 19.75
N ALA A 785 44.57 -2.05 18.99
CA ALA A 785 45.89 -1.48 18.78
C ALA A 785 46.46 -0.79 20.04
N HIS A 786 45.60 -0.35 20.98
CA HIS A 786 45.99 0.22 22.27
C HIS A 786 46.12 -0.83 23.38
N SER A 787 45.73 -2.09 23.14
CA SER A 787 45.90 -3.14 24.15
C SER A 787 47.36 -3.43 24.45
N ASN A 788 47.68 -3.76 25.73
CA ASN A 788 49.06 -4.02 26.17
C ASN A 788 49.66 -5.23 25.41
N PRO A 789 50.78 -5.03 24.68
CA PRO A 789 51.42 -6.12 23.95
C PRO A 789 51.84 -7.31 24.81
N ALA A 790 52.22 -7.07 26.08
CA ALA A 790 52.58 -8.13 27.01
C ALA A 790 51.45 -9.11 27.32
N ASP A 791 50.19 -8.61 27.43
CA ASP A 791 49.01 -9.43 27.65
C ASP A 791 48.61 -10.21 26.38
N ALA A 792 49.03 -9.72 25.21
CA ALA A 792 48.77 -10.38 23.93
C ALA A 792 49.65 -11.65 23.75
N ILE A 793 50.86 -11.68 24.34
CA ILE A 793 51.83 -12.76 24.26
C ILE A 793 51.62 -13.79 25.40
N ARG A 794 51.19 -13.33 26.60
CA ARG A 794 50.91 -14.19 27.77
C ARG A 794 49.61 -14.98 27.69
N ALA A 795 48.67 -14.59 26.80
CA ALA A 795 47.42 -15.31 26.66
C ALA A 795 47.64 -16.66 25.94
N GLU A 796 47.84 -17.74 26.69
CA GLU A 796 47.73 -19.13 26.23
C GLU A 796 46.28 -19.62 26.12
#